data_c17a59b458cd3435c9cdbde4b73be6a5
#
_entry.id   c17a59b458cd3435c9cdbde4b73be6a5
#
_cell.length_a   1.000
_cell.length_b   1.000
_cell.length_c   1.000
_cell.angle_alpha   90.00
_cell.angle_beta   90.00
_cell.angle_gamma   90.00
#
_symmetry.space_group_name_H-M   'P 1'
#
loop_
_entity.id
_entity.type
_entity.pdbx_description
1 polymer ?
#
loop_
_entity_poly.entity_id
_entity_poly.type
_entity_poly.pdbx_seq_one_letter_code
_entity_poly.pdbx_strand_id
1 'polypeptide(L)'
;MQQAKDNTDLLLDPLTRRSNGYYLLVSVLLAICGWGTYAYANQVISGIGVWGVRSEVIWAVDITNFVFFIGISHVGALMSAILRLTSADWRKPITRLAEVVTFASLLVAVTWPIAHLGRPDRWINLLIYPKLQSPLVWDLLCITTYMIGSTIFLYLPLIPDIAKCRDRLTNVSRFRRRIYSVLSLGWTGSESEMQYLEKAIGIMTILIIPIAISVHTVVSWDFAMQLRTGWNSTIFGPYFVTGALLSGVATVLLVMAALTKFYHLDEFITRKHFDYIASLLLALNIVMIYFTINEYMVPGYKVLGQGTMEGEWLSSLLWGIYWPRFWFQIIAGLILPAIILSVPKTRTITGYLVASLLVDIGMWVERFNIVVPSLALPQLPYAWGQYSPTWFEISTTAASFAGFALVYLLFTRTFPIISMWETADQSDQSTHKKIPTKILPTRTLTGASDSVFASRRRFLNYGAMMVAGFTLGSVSSNIATAVVRGVKKNSTDITVPISTLGESVSVTDVRSMAKFQVEKPAKMPMGSKLDDVRVGNNGKLVTLLYVNPTVPKISMYASDVGFVILEMADPKLDTPPTYLPNGFKRVNVKLNSGFAREFSGAEFDNRDEPGQLQWWEGGVHFVLLANLPIEQLRQIAESMEPI
;
A
#
# COMPACT_ATOMS: atom_id res chain seq x y z
N MET A 1 -25.35 -31.82 23.06
CA MET A 1 -26.23 -30.63 22.93
C MET A 1 -26.15 -29.68 24.12
N GLN A 2 -26.08 -30.16 25.37
CA GLN A 2 -26.04 -29.31 26.58
C GLN A 2 -24.72 -28.50 26.68
N GLN A 3 -23.59 -29.12 26.44
CA GLN A 3 -22.26 -28.47 26.47
C GLN A 3 -22.06 -27.35 25.41
N ALA A 4 -22.66 -27.52 24.21
CA ALA A 4 -22.66 -26.49 23.18
C ALA A 4 -23.58 -25.31 23.53
N LYS A 5 -24.59 -25.51 24.36
CA LYS A 5 -25.49 -24.45 24.85
C LYS A 5 -24.78 -23.56 25.87
N ASP A 6 -23.97 -24.15 26.74
CA ASP A 6 -23.20 -23.44 27.77
C ASP A 6 -22.09 -22.58 27.15
N ASN A 7 -21.38 -23.08 26.15
CA ASN A 7 -20.32 -22.34 25.48
C ASN A 7 -20.83 -21.09 24.73
N THR A 8 -22.01 -21.18 24.09
CA THR A 8 -22.61 -20.03 23.38
C THR A 8 -23.07 -18.96 24.37
N ASP A 9 -23.65 -19.37 25.48
CA ASP A 9 -24.13 -18.45 26.51
C ASP A 9 -22.98 -17.73 27.22
N LEU A 10 -21.86 -18.41 27.43
CA LEU A 10 -20.62 -17.84 27.98
C LEU A 10 -20.01 -16.77 27.05
N LEU A 11 -20.06 -16.97 25.73
CA LEU A 11 -19.60 -15.98 24.72
C LEU A 11 -20.57 -14.81 24.56
N LEU A 12 -21.86 -14.97 24.95
CA LEU A 12 -22.85 -13.89 24.91
C LEU A 12 -22.91 -13.07 26.22
N ASP A 13 -22.40 -13.60 27.35
CA ASP A 13 -22.40 -12.89 28.64
C ASP A 13 -21.72 -11.52 28.61
N PRO A 14 -20.53 -11.36 27.99
CA PRO A 14 -19.87 -10.05 27.88
C PRO A 14 -20.72 -8.99 27.19
N LEU A 15 -21.64 -9.38 26.29
CA LEU A 15 -22.52 -8.47 25.55
C LEU A 15 -23.66 -7.91 26.44
N THR A 16 -24.03 -8.60 27.51
CA THR A 16 -25.17 -8.25 28.39
C THR A 16 -24.76 -7.77 29.77
N ARG A 17 -23.64 -8.25 30.29
CA ARG A 17 -23.15 -7.96 31.62
C ARG A 17 -22.87 -6.48 31.85
N ARG A 18 -23.48 -5.87 32.84
CA ARG A 18 -23.22 -4.48 33.26
C ARG A 18 -22.16 -4.48 34.35
N SER A 19 -21.05 -3.76 34.14
CA SER A 19 -19.99 -3.57 35.11
C SER A 19 -19.70 -2.09 35.30
N ASN A 20 -19.66 -1.63 36.55
CA ASN A 20 -19.30 -0.24 36.88
C ASN A 20 -17.87 0.08 36.39
N GLY A 21 -16.96 -0.90 36.47
CA GLY A 21 -15.59 -0.75 35.97
C GLY A 21 -15.53 -0.49 34.45
N TYR A 22 -16.40 -1.13 33.66
CA TYR A 22 -16.52 -0.88 32.25
C TYR A 22 -16.94 0.58 31.96
N TYR A 23 -17.99 1.07 32.64
CA TYR A 23 -18.46 2.44 32.44
C TYR A 23 -17.44 3.47 32.90
N LEU A 24 -16.74 3.21 34.01
CA LEU A 24 -15.64 4.07 34.47
C LEU A 24 -14.52 4.15 33.41
N LEU A 25 -14.08 3.00 32.89
CA LEU A 25 -13.04 2.94 31.87
C LEU A 25 -13.46 3.68 30.58
N VAL A 26 -14.67 3.43 30.09
CA VAL A 26 -15.22 4.14 28.93
C VAL A 26 -15.30 5.65 29.18
N SER A 27 -15.71 6.09 30.37
CA SER A 27 -15.76 7.52 30.71
C SER A 27 -14.38 8.16 30.72
N VAL A 28 -13.38 7.48 31.27
CA VAL A 28 -11.98 7.96 31.23
C VAL A 28 -11.46 8.06 29.81
N LEU A 29 -11.69 7.04 28.98
CA LEU A 29 -11.27 7.04 27.58
C LEU A 29 -11.97 8.15 26.79
N LEU A 30 -13.27 8.36 27.02
CA LEU A 30 -14.02 9.47 26.42
C LEU A 30 -13.49 10.83 26.87
N ALA A 31 -13.10 11.00 28.13
CA ALA A 31 -12.50 12.23 28.61
C ALA A 31 -11.15 12.53 27.93
N ILE A 32 -10.31 11.50 27.74
CA ILE A 32 -9.04 11.63 27.01
C ILE A 32 -9.29 11.96 25.53
N CYS A 33 -10.23 11.26 24.88
CA CYS A 33 -10.63 11.59 23.51
C CYS A 33 -11.19 13.01 23.40
N GLY A 34 -11.98 13.46 24.38
CA GLY A 34 -12.50 14.82 24.46
C GLY A 34 -11.39 15.87 24.58
N TRP A 35 -10.35 15.60 25.38
CA TRP A 35 -9.17 16.45 25.49
C TRP A 35 -8.43 16.59 24.16
N GLY A 36 -8.19 15.47 23.45
CA GLY A 36 -7.56 15.52 22.13
C GLY A 36 -8.44 16.18 21.06
N THR A 37 -9.76 15.97 21.10
CA THR A 37 -10.71 16.64 20.21
C THR A 37 -10.71 18.16 20.44
N TYR A 38 -10.64 18.60 21.70
CA TYR A 38 -10.50 20.02 22.05
C TYR A 38 -9.20 20.62 21.50
N ALA A 39 -8.08 19.91 21.65
CA ALA A 39 -6.80 20.32 21.08
C ALA A 39 -6.87 20.43 19.54
N TYR A 40 -7.44 19.44 18.88
CA TYR A 40 -7.62 19.45 17.44
C TYR A 40 -8.53 20.59 16.96
N ALA A 41 -9.63 20.87 17.66
CA ALA A 41 -10.51 21.99 17.35
C ALA A 41 -9.76 23.34 17.44
N ASN A 42 -8.91 23.52 18.45
CA ASN A 42 -8.05 24.71 18.56
C ASN A 42 -7.04 24.80 17.41
N GLN A 43 -6.45 23.67 16.98
CA GLN A 43 -5.56 23.63 15.81
C GLN A 43 -6.29 24.08 14.53
N VAL A 44 -7.52 23.62 14.30
CA VAL A 44 -8.30 24.04 13.12
C VAL A 44 -8.59 25.54 13.13
N ILE A 45 -8.83 26.12 14.29
CA ILE A 45 -9.11 27.56 14.45
C ILE A 45 -7.82 28.40 14.34
N SER A 46 -6.76 27.98 15.03
CA SER A 46 -5.52 28.77 15.17
C SER A 46 -4.47 28.44 14.10
N GLY A 47 -4.69 27.36 13.32
CA GLY A 47 -3.74 26.85 12.35
C GLY A 47 -2.72 25.88 12.95
N ILE A 48 -1.98 25.16 12.10
CA ILE A 48 -1.01 24.13 12.49
C ILE A 48 0.19 24.68 13.26
N GLY A 49 0.39 26.00 13.26
CA GLY A 49 1.48 26.67 13.99
C GLY A 49 1.45 26.49 15.52
N VAL A 50 0.34 25.99 16.10
CA VAL A 50 0.24 25.65 17.53
C VAL A 50 0.96 24.35 17.88
N TRP A 51 1.28 23.53 16.88
CA TRP A 51 2.09 22.33 17.04
C TRP A 51 3.59 22.68 17.13
N GLY A 52 4.39 21.69 17.53
CA GLY A 52 5.85 21.82 17.57
C GLY A 52 6.54 21.79 16.20
N VAL A 53 5.80 21.45 15.14
CA VAL A 53 6.33 21.42 13.76
C VAL A 53 6.73 22.82 13.30
N ARG A 54 7.78 22.89 12.47
CA ARG A 54 8.36 24.11 11.90
C ARG A 54 8.66 23.88 10.42
N SER A 55 9.13 24.92 9.73
CA SER A 55 9.50 24.84 8.32
C SER A 55 10.58 23.78 8.04
N GLU A 56 11.47 23.55 8.99
CA GLU A 56 12.55 22.57 8.90
C GLU A 56 12.05 21.15 9.20
N VAL A 57 11.21 21.01 10.25
CA VAL A 57 10.64 19.73 10.71
C VAL A 57 9.14 19.78 10.54
N ILE A 58 8.68 19.52 9.31
CA ILE A 58 7.26 19.61 8.93
C ILE A 58 6.45 18.38 9.34
N TRP A 59 7.09 17.22 9.54
CA TRP A 59 6.51 15.96 9.99
C TRP A 59 7.14 15.56 11.31
N ALA A 60 6.35 15.14 12.26
CA ALA A 60 6.84 14.75 13.58
C ALA A 60 5.97 13.62 14.18
N VAL A 61 5.42 13.86 15.38
CA VAL A 61 4.60 12.87 16.09
C VAL A 61 3.31 12.51 15.33
N ASP A 62 2.77 13.40 14.55
CA ASP A 62 1.60 13.18 13.69
C ASP A 62 1.84 12.05 12.68
N ILE A 63 2.89 12.16 11.88
CA ILE A 63 3.26 11.12 10.91
C ILE A 63 3.79 9.87 11.63
N THR A 64 4.51 10.03 12.75
CA THR A 64 4.91 8.89 13.61
C THR A 64 3.70 8.07 14.05
N ASN A 65 2.66 8.71 14.55
CA ASN A 65 1.42 8.05 14.97
C ASN A 65 0.67 7.43 13.78
N PHE A 66 0.60 8.13 12.65
CA PHE A 66 0.01 7.60 11.42
C PHE A 66 0.67 6.27 11.04
N VAL A 67 2.00 6.26 10.86
CA VAL A 67 2.76 5.08 10.45
C VAL A 67 2.67 3.97 11.50
N PHE A 68 2.62 4.30 12.78
CA PHE A 68 2.47 3.34 13.86
C PHE A 68 1.09 2.65 13.83
N PHE A 69 0.00 3.40 13.78
CA PHE A 69 -1.34 2.82 13.80
C PHE A 69 -1.70 2.11 12.48
N ILE A 70 -1.27 2.63 11.33
CA ILE A 70 -1.42 1.91 10.07
C ILE A 70 -0.60 0.61 10.10
N GLY A 71 0.57 0.60 10.74
CA GLY A 71 1.39 -0.59 10.96
C GLY A 71 0.65 -1.66 11.77
N ILE A 72 0.17 -1.32 12.97
CA ILE A 72 -0.60 -2.25 13.82
C ILE A 72 -1.79 -2.84 13.06
N SER A 73 -2.42 -2.07 12.19
CA SER A 73 -3.61 -2.52 11.46
C SER A 73 -3.36 -3.74 10.55
N HIS A 74 -2.14 -4.03 10.17
CA HIS A 74 -1.82 -5.11 9.24
C HIS A 74 -1.91 -6.51 9.86
N VAL A 75 -1.72 -6.62 11.18
CA VAL A 75 -1.57 -7.91 11.86
C VAL A 75 -2.80 -8.78 11.73
N GLY A 76 -3.99 -8.24 11.99
CA GLY A 76 -5.21 -9.04 12.02
C GLY A 76 -5.58 -9.56 10.64
N ALA A 77 -5.42 -8.72 9.61
CA ALA A 77 -5.66 -9.13 8.23
C ALA A 77 -4.68 -10.21 7.78
N LEU A 78 -3.36 -9.98 7.94
CA LEU A 78 -2.33 -10.90 7.46
C LEU A 78 -2.27 -12.18 8.30
N MET A 79 -2.29 -12.07 9.64
CA MET A 79 -2.26 -13.24 10.50
C MET A 79 -3.51 -14.12 10.31
N SER A 80 -4.70 -13.52 10.29
CA SER A 80 -5.94 -14.27 10.04
C SER A 80 -5.93 -14.94 8.67
N ALA A 81 -5.50 -14.23 7.62
CA ALA A 81 -5.45 -14.78 6.27
C ALA A 81 -4.41 -15.91 6.15
N ILE A 82 -3.20 -15.74 6.66
CA ILE A 82 -2.15 -16.76 6.60
C ILE A 82 -2.56 -17.99 7.40
N LEU A 83 -3.09 -17.83 8.61
CA LEU A 83 -3.54 -18.96 9.43
C LEU A 83 -4.75 -19.68 8.82
N ARG A 84 -5.62 -18.99 8.07
CA ARG A 84 -6.71 -19.62 7.30
C ARG A 84 -6.15 -20.44 6.12
N LEU A 85 -5.21 -19.89 5.36
CA LEU A 85 -4.60 -20.57 4.21
C LEU A 85 -3.79 -21.80 4.62
N THR A 86 -3.15 -21.76 5.79
CA THR A 86 -2.40 -22.90 6.34
C THR A 86 -3.27 -23.89 7.12
N SER A 87 -4.60 -23.65 7.16
CA SER A 87 -5.57 -24.50 7.87
C SER A 87 -5.21 -24.75 9.36
N ALA A 88 -4.66 -23.73 10.00
CA ALA A 88 -4.26 -23.79 11.40
C ALA A 88 -5.49 -23.75 12.34
N ASP A 89 -5.91 -24.88 12.90
CA ASP A 89 -7.12 -24.98 13.73
C ASP A 89 -7.08 -24.12 15.00
N TRP A 90 -5.90 -23.91 15.57
CA TRP A 90 -5.71 -23.07 16.75
C TRP A 90 -6.04 -21.58 16.54
N ARG A 91 -6.21 -21.13 15.28
CA ARG A 91 -6.55 -19.73 14.94
C ARG A 91 -7.93 -19.28 15.41
N LYS A 92 -8.91 -20.20 15.47
CA LYS A 92 -10.34 -19.91 15.64
C LYS A 92 -10.68 -18.92 16.76
N PRO A 93 -10.11 -19.02 17.98
CA PRO A 93 -10.37 -18.04 19.03
C PRO A 93 -9.63 -16.70 18.88
N ILE A 94 -8.60 -16.62 18.02
CA ILE A 94 -7.69 -15.47 17.95
C ILE A 94 -7.97 -14.58 16.72
N THR A 95 -8.37 -15.16 15.58
CA THR A 95 -8.47 -14.45 14.31
C THR A 95 -9.36 -13.21 14.40
N ARG A 96 -10.57 -13.35 14.95
CA ARG A 96 -11.50 -12.22 15.08
C ARG A 96 -10.95 -11.13 16.01
N LEU A 97 -10.33 -11.52 17.13
CA LEU A 97 -9.68 -10.60 18.04
C LEU A 97 -8.63 -9.75 17.33
N ALA A 98 -7.81 -10.38 16.49
CA ALA A 98 -6.80 -9.70 15.70
C ALA A 98 -7.41 -8.83 14.57
N GLU A 99 -8.47 -9.30 13.91
CA GLU A 99 -9.21 -8.52 12.90
C GLU A 99 -9.84 -7.25 13.50
N VAL A 100 -10.29 -7.30 14.75
CA VAL A 100 -10.80 -6.12 15.48
C VAL A 100 -9.67 -5.15 15.83
N VAL A 101 -8.46 -5.64 16.16
CA VAL A 101 -7.27 -4.79 16.33
C VAL A 101 -7.00 -4.04 15.01
N THR A 102 -7.05 -4.74 13.87
CA THR A 102 -6.91 -4.12 12.55
C THR A 102 -7.92 -3.01 12.33
N PHE A 103 -9.20 -3.29 12.54
CA PHE A 103 -10.26 -2.32 12.32
C PHE A 103 -10.14 -1.08 13.23
N ALA A 104 -9.88 -1.28 14.52
CA ALA A 104 -9.76 -0.19 15.49
C ALA A 104 -8.53 0.70 15.21
N SER A 105 -7.37 0.10 14.91
CA SER A 105 -6.15 0.86 14.59
C SER A 105 -6.26 1.59 13.26
N LEU A 106 -6.91 1.00 12.27
CA LEU A 106 -7.11 1.63 10.96
C LEU A 106 -8.03 2.85 11.05
N LEU A 107 -9.11 2.79 11.86
CA LEU A 107 -9.96 3.95 12.11
C LEU A 107 -9.17 5.12 12.74
N VAL A 108 -8.25 4.83 13.66
CA VAL A 108 -7.38 5.86 14.25
C VAL A 108 -6.35 6.34 13.23
N ALA A 109 -5.72 5.45 12.48
CA ALA A 109 -4.71 5.80 11.50
C ALA A 109 -5.20 6.83 10.47
N VAL A 110 -6.41 6.64 9.94
CA VAL A 110 -7.00 7.52 8.91
C VAL A 110 -7.25 8.94 9.42
N THR A 111 -7.37 9.15 10.73
CA THR A 111 -7.56 10.50 11.28
C THR A 111 -6.29 11.36 11.20
N TRP A 112 -5.10 10.76 11.23
CA TRP A 112 -3.83 11.48 11.28
C TRP A 112 -3.47 12.26 10.02
N PRO A 113 -3.58 11.71 8.80
CA PRO A 113 -3.38 12.50 7.57
C PRO A 113 -4.32 13.71 7.49
N ILE A 114 -5.57 13.56 7.93
CA ILE A 114 -6.55 14.66 7.96
C ILE A 114 -6.14 15.72 8.99
N ALA A 115 -5.68 15.31 10.18
CA ALA A 115 -5.22 16.22 11.22
C ALA A 115 -3.95 16.99 10.79
N HIS A 116 -3.03 16.30 10.09
CA HIS A 116 -1.79 16.86 9.57
C HIS A 116 -2.00 17.96 8.53
N LEU A 117 -3.06 17.89 7.71
CA LEU A 117 -3.31 18.88 6.65
C LEU A 117 -3.48 20.32 7.15
N GLY A 118 -3.74 20.56 8.45
CA GLY A 118 -4.02 21.88 9.01
C GLY A 118 -5.29 22.54 8.48
N ARG A 119 -5.70 22.21 7.26
CA ARG A 119 -6.92 22.63 6.57
C ARG A 119 -7.72 21.38 6.14
N PRO A 120 -8.45 20.75 7.08
CA PRO A 120 -9.18 19.51 6.81
C PRO A 120 -10.29 19.68 5.76
N ASP A 121 -10.80 20.89 5.55
CA ASP A 121 -11.75 21.23 4.50
C ASP A 121 -11.20 20.98 3.07
N ARG A 122 -9.87 20.94 2.91
CA ARG A 122 -9.20 20.79 1.60
C ARG A 122 -8.79 19.35 1.27
N TRP A 123 -8.99 18.39 2.16
CA TRP A 123 -8.60 16.99 1.89
C TRP A 123 -9.28 16.43 0.63
N ILE A 124 -10.50 16.90 0.36
CA ILE A 124 -11.27 16.49 -0.82
C ILE A 124 -10.56 16.85 -2.14
N ASN A 125 -9.67 17.84 -2.13
CA ASN A 125 -8.91 18.23 -3.32
C ASN A 125 -7.98 17.12 -3.80
N LEU A 126 -7.55 16.20 -2.92
CA LEU A 126 -6.78 15.01 -3.32
C LEU A 126 -7.59 14.07 -4.22
N LEU A 127 -8.93 14.06 -4.07
CA LEU A 127 -9.83 13.26 -4.91
C LEU A 127 -10.27 14.00 -6.17
N ILE A 128 -10.50 15.33 -6.07
CA ILE A 128 -11.00 16.14 -7.20
C ILE A 128 -9.86 16.46 -8.19
N TYR A 129 -8.65 16.69 -7.70
CA TYR A 129 -7.47 17.06 -8.48
C TYR A 129 -6.28 16.12 -8.22
N PRO A 130 -6.45 14.79 -8.42
CA PRO A 130 -5.40 13.83 -8.11
C PRO A 130 -4.20 14.00 -9.04
N LYS A 131 -3.01 14.12 -8.47
CA LYS A 131 -1.74 13.99 -9.21
C LYS A 131 -1.24 12.55 -9.06
N LEU A 132 -1.45 11.76 -10.08
CA LEU A 132 -1.15 10.32 -10.05
C LEU A 132 0.34 9.99 -9.85
N GLN A 133 1.24 10.96 -10.08
CA GLN A 133 2.67 10.83 -9.80
C GLN A 133 3.00 11.06 -8.32
N SER A 134 2.05 11.53 -7.51
CA SER A 134 2.27 11.82 -6.09
C SER A 134 2.10 10.56 -5.23
N PRO A 135 3.08 10.18 -4.41
CA PRO A 135 2.94 9.10 -3.43
C PRO A 135 1.74 9.29 -2.49
N LEU A 136 1.42 10.53 -2.11
CA LEU A 136 0.25 10.84 -1.27
C LEU A 136 -1.08 10.38 -1.88
N VAL A 137 -1.22 10.42 -3.20
CA VAL A 137 -2.43 9.91 -3.88
C VAL A 137 -2.44 8.38 -3.87
N TRP A 138 -1.28 7.74 -4.04
CA TRP A 138 -1.17 6.27 -3.93
C TRP A 138 -1.53 5.81 -2.52
N ASP A 139 -1.04 6.53 -1.52
CA ASP A 139 -1.32 6.25 -0.11
C ASP A 139 -2.83 6.34 0.19
N LEU A 140 -3.49 7.42 -0.27
CA LEU A 140 -4.94 7.58 -0.13
C LEU A 140 -5.71 6.41 -0.77
N LEU A 141 -5.34 5.99 -1.98
CA LEU A 141 -5.99 4.88 -2.69
C LEU A 141 -5.77 3.55 -1.97
N CYS A 142 -4.53 3.28 -1.56
CA CYS A 142 -4.16 2.05 -0.86
C CYS A 142 -4.86 1.95 0.49
N ILE A 143 -4.85 3.01 1.31
CA ILE A 143 -5.49 3.04 2.63
C ILE A 143 -7.00 2.87 2.49
N THR A 144 -7.63 3.57 1.55
CA THR A 144 -9.08 3.45 1.31
C THR A 144 -9.45 2.02 0.90
N THR A 145 -8.70 1.42 -0.03
CA THR A 145 -8.91 0.04 -0.48
C THR A 145 -8.72 -0.95 0.68
N TYR A 146 -7.69 -0.74 1.49
CA TYR A 146 -7.40 -1.58 2.65
C TYR A 146 -8.47 -1.44 3.73
N MET A 147 -8.97 -0.24 3.99
CA MET A 147 -10.05 -0.01 4.96
C MET A 147 -11.33 -0.73 4.54
N ILE A 148 -11.71 -0.63 3.27
CA ILE A 148 -12.88 -1.34 2.73
C ILE A 148 -12.66 -2.85 2.80
N GLY A 149 -11.51 -3.34 2.32
CA GLY A 149 -11.17 -4.77 2.32
C GLY A 149 -11.13 -5.38 3.71
N SER A 150 -10.47 -4.71 4.67
CA SER A 150 -10.38 -5.17 6.07
C SER A 150 -11.73 -5.16 6.77
N THR A 151 -12.57 -4.15 6.49
CA THR A 151 -13.94 -4.09 7.03
C THR A 151 -14.79 -5.25 6.52
N ILE A 152 -14.72 -5.55 5.22
CA ILE A 152 -15.43 -6.70 4.62
C ILE A 152 -14.87 -8.02 5.20
N PHE A 153 -13.55 -8.14 5.32
CA PHE A 153 -12.89 -9.33 5.84
C PHE A 153 -13.27 -9.65 7.29
N LEU A 154 -13.40 -8.61 8.15
CA LEU A 154 -13.94 -8.74 9.50
C LEU A 154 -15.44 -9.05 9.50
N TYR A 155 -16.21 -8.40 8.62
CA TYR A 155 -17.67 -8.46 8.64
C TYR A 155 -18.22 -9.81 8.16
N LEU A 156 -17.64 -10.41 7.12
CA LEU A 156 -18.14 -11.67 6.56
C LEU A 156 -18.24 -12.80 7.64
N PRO A 157 -17.19 -13.09 8.42
CA PRO A 157 -17.29 -14.10 9.48
C PRO A 157 -18.19 -13.70 10.65
N LEU A 158 -18.56 -12.42 10.78
CA LEU A 158 -19.47 -11.92 11.82
C LEU A 158 -20.95 -12.18 11.51
N ILE A 159 -21.34 -12.30 10.23
CA ILE A 159 -22.75 -12.40 9.81
C ILE A 159 -23.49 -13.52 10.57
N PRO A 160 -23.01 -14.79 10.62
CA PRO A 160 -23.69 -15.86 11.35
C PRO A 160 -23.83 -15.58 12.85
N ASP A 161 -22.82 -14.96 13.44
CA ASP A 161 -22.82 -14.66 14.87
C ASP A 161 -23.71 -13.46 15.21
N ILE A 162 -23.80 -12.47 14.33
CA ILE A 162 -24.78 -11.37 14.45
C ILE A 162 -26.21 -11.91 14.35
N ALA A 163 -26.47 -12.88 13.48
CA ALA A 163 -27.77 -13.55 13.40
C ALA A 163 -28.10 -14.28 14.70
N LYS A 164 -27.12 -15.01 15.30
CA LYS A 164 -27.30 -15.64 16.62
C LYS A 164 -27.58 -14.58 17.71
N CYS A 165 -26.92 -13.41 17.68
CA CYS A 165 -27.21 -12.31 18.59
C CYS A 165 -28.62 -11.74 18.38
N ARG A 166 -29.07 -11.57 17.12
CA ARG A 166 -30.45 -11.15 16.79
C ARG A 166 -31.49 -12.08 17.39
N ASP A 167 -31.28 -13.39 17.31
CA ASP A 167 -32.27 -14.40 17.67
C ASP A 167 -32.26 -14.72 19.17
N ARG A 168 -31.10 -14.67 19.85
CA ARG A 168 -30.96 -15.04 21.27
C ARG A 168 -31.03 -13.85 22.25
N LEU A 169 -30.57 -12.65 21.85
CA LEU A 169 -30.53 -11.49 22.72
C LEU A 169 -31.88 -10.75 22.72
N THR A 170 -32.84 -11.27 23.50
CA THR A 170 -34.18 -10.65 23.61
C THR A 170 -34.18 -9.41 24.50
N ASN A 171 -33.25 -9.31 25.47
CA ASN A 171 -33.22 -8.27 26.51
C ASN A 171 -32.26 -7.10 26.19
N VAL A 172 -32.22 -6.66 24.93
CA VAL A 172 -31.39 -5.54 24.46
C VAL A 172 -32.24 -4.37 23.99
N SER A 173 -31.65 -3.16 23.89
CA SER A 173 -32.34 -1.96 23.44
C SER A 173 -32.89 -2.13 22.00
N ARG A 174 -34.01 -1.42 21.67
CA ARG A 174 -34.60 -1.43 20.33
C ARG A 174 -33.59 -1.05 19.23
N PHE A 175 -32.71 -0.08 19.52
CA PHE A 175 -31.66 0.37 18.61
C PHE A 175 -30.67 -0.77 18.30
N ARG A 176 -30.18 -1.45 19.32
CA ARG A 176 -29.23 -2.57 19.19
C ARG A 176 -29.85 -3.75 18.44
N ARG A 177 -31.11 -4.06 18.71
CA ARG A 177 -31.85 -5.10 17.98
C ARG A 177 -31.98 -4.75 16.49
N ARG A 178 -32.22 -3.47 16.17
CA ARG A 178 -32.26 -3.01 14.77
C ARG A 178 -30.91 -3.15 14.08
N ILE A 179 -29.79 -2.82 14.78
CA ILE A 179 -28.43 -3.04 14.27
C ILE A 179 -28.23 -4.51 13.92
N TYR A 180 -28.54 -5.44 14.81
CA TYR A 180 -28.39 -6.87 14.52
C TYR A 180 -29.28 -7.33 13.36
N SER A 181 -30.50 -6.86 13.27
CA SER A 181 -31.42 -7.21 12.19
C SER A 181 -30.89 -6.74 10.83
N VAL A 182 -30.34 -5.53 10.73
CA VAL A 182 -29.79 -4.98 9.49
C VAL A 182 -28.47 -5.68 9.13
N LEU A 183 -27.55 -5.79 10.09
CA LEU A 183 -26.22 -6.34 9.83
C LEU A 183 -26.19 -7.86 9.65
N SER A 184 -27.25 -8.58 10.06
CA SER A 184 -27.34 -10.03 9.77
C SER A 184 -27.77 -10.32 8.33
N LEU A 185 -28.10 -9.31 7.52
CA LEU A 185 -28.51 -9.43 6.11
C LEU A 185 -29.59 -10.49 5.86
N GLY A 186 -30.47 -10.73 6.83
CA GLY A 186 -31.51 -11.77 6.71
C GLY A 186 -30.98 -13.19 6.83
N TRP A 187 -29.76 -13.40 7.30
CA TRP A 187 -29.13 -14.72 7.47
C TRP A 187 -30.05 -15.72 8.18
N THR A 188 -30.28 -16.88 7.54
CA THR A 188 -31.13 -17.96 8.03
C THR A 188 -30.33 -19.18 8.53
N GLY A 189 -29.08 -19.30 8.11
CA GLY A 189 -28.22 -20.43 8.42
C GLY A 189 -28.43 -21.62 7.48
N SER A 190 -28.99 -21.41 6.29
CA SER A 190 -29.13 -22.47 5.29
C SER A 190 -27.78 -22.96 4.80
N GLU A 191 -27.71 -24.21 4.35
CA GLU A 191 -26.48 -24.81 3.85
C GLU A 191 -25.92 -24.05 2.64
N SER A 192 -26.78 -23.58 1.75
CA SER A 192 -26.39 -22.76 0.60
C SER A 192 -25.77 -21.42 1.02
N GLU A 193 -26.35 -20.73 2.01
CA GLU A 193 -25.79 -19.48 2.55
C GLU A 193 -24.40 -19.72 3.17
N MET A 194 -24.22 -20.80 3.91
CA MET A 194 -22.93 -21.18 4.51
C MET A 194 -21.88 -21.42 3.43
N GLN A 195 -22.20 -22.16 2.36
CA GLN A 195 -21.30 -22.43 1.24
C GLN A 195 -20.89 -21.14 0.50
N TYR A 196 -21.82 -20.20 0.29
CA TYR A 196 -21.50 -18.88 -0.30
C TYR A 196 -20.62 -18.04 0.62
N LEU A 197 -20.90 -18.05 1.92
CA LEU A 197 -20.09 -17.33 2.91
C LEU A 197 -18.64 -17.86 2.96
N GLU A 198 -18.46 -19.17 3.01
CA GLU A 198 -17.13 -19.80 3.01
C GLU A 198 -16.33 -19.47 1.74
N LYS A 199 -17.00 -19.48 0.59
CA LYS A 199 -16.37 -19.05 -0.68
C LYS A 199 -15.97 -17.57 -0.64
N ALA A 200 -16.85 -16.70 -0.14
CA ALA A 200 -16.56 -15.26 0.00
C ALA A 200 -15.39 -15.01 0.96
N ILE A 201 -15.36 -15.66 2.10
CA ILE A 201 -14.24 -15.60 3.06
C ILE A 201 -12.96 -16.13 2.40
N GLY A 202 -13.02 -17.23 1.66
CA GLY A 202 -11.88 -17.79 0.94
C GLY A 202 -11.27 -16.82 -0.09
N ILE A 203 -12.12 -16.15 -0.87
CA ILE A 203 -11.70 -15.12 -1.83
C ILE A 203 -11.05 -13.94 -1.09
N MET A 204 -11.72 -13.42 -0.07
CA MET A 204 -11.20 -12.29 0.71
C MET A 204 -9.88 -12.62 1.43
N THR A 205 -9.72 -13.86 1.90
CA THR A 205 -8.47 -14.34 2.50
C THR A 205 -7.27 -14.23 1.55
N ILE A 206 -7.48 -14.51 0.26
CA ILE A 206 -6.41 -14.39 -0.75
C ILE A 206 -6.18 -12.92 -1.11
N LEU A 207 -7.24 -12.13 -1.26
CA LEU A 207 -7.15 -10.74 -1.70
C LEU A 207 -6.54 -9.82 -0.64
N ILE A 208 -6.82 -10.05 0.64
CA ILE A 208 -6.39 -9.14 1.70
C ILE A 208 -4.85 -9.14 1.90
N ILE A 209 -4.17 -10.25 1.57
CA ILE A 209 -2.71 -10.36 1.75
C ILE A 209 -1.96 -9.35 0.87
N PRO A 210 -2.10 -9.36 -0.48
CA PRO A 210 -1.41 -8.39 -1.31
C PRO A 210 -1.88 -6.94 -1.03
N ILE A 211 -3.15 -6.73 -0.69
CA ILE A 211 -3.65 -5.40 -0.32
C ILE A 211 -2.94 -4.89 0.92
N ALA A 212 -2.85 -5.66 1.99
CA ALA A 212 -2.18 -5.26 3.22
C ALA A 212 -0.68 -4.98 3.00
N ILE A 213 0.04 -5.87 2.28
CA ILE A 213 1.46 -5.68 1.98
C ILE A 213 1.67 -4.43 1.12
N SER A 214 0.82 -4.18 0.11
CA SER A 214 0.96 -3.02 -0.77
C SER A 214 0.79 -1.70 -0.04
N VAL A 215 -0.17 -1.59 0.89
CA VAL A 215 -0.39 -0.35 1.67
C VAL A 215 0.88 0.06 2.41
N HIS A 216 1.46 -0.86 3.20
CA HIS A 216 2.62 -0.50 4.01
C HIS A 216 3.89 -0.30 3.18
N THR A 217 3.97 -0.96 2.02
CA THR A 217 5.01 -0.70 1.03
C THR A 217 4.88 0.70 0.44
N VAL A 218 3.67 1.14 0.07
CA VAL A 218 3.42 2.50 -0.45
C VAL A 218 3.71 3.55 0.61
N VAL A 219 3.24 3.38 1.86
CA VAL A 219 3.59 4.26 2.99
C VAL A 219 5.11 4.37 3.17
N SER A 220 5.85 3.28 2.99
CA SER A 220 7.32 3.33 3.06
C SER A 220 7.94 4.15 1.92
N TRP A 221 7.29 4.17 0.75
CA TRP A 221 7.75 4.94 -0.42
C TRP A 221 7.53 6.44 -0.25
N ASP A 222 6.62 6.88 0.60
CA ASP A 222 6.51 8.30 0.98
C ASP A 222 7.83 8.84 1.56
N PHE A 223 8.64 7.97 2.13
CA PHE A 223 9.99 8.27 2.61
C PHE A 223 11.05 7.89 1.59
N ALA A 224 11.08 6.63 1.14
CA ALA A 224 12.16 6.07 0.33
C ALA A 224 12.34 6.74 -1.05
N MET A 225 11.29 7.36 -1.61
CA MET A 225 11.35 8.10 -2.87
C MET A 225 11.77 9.57 -2.70
N GLN A 226 11.99 10.03 -1.47
CA GLN A 226 12.44 11.38 -1.18
C GLN A 226 13.96 11.49 -1.22
N LEU A 227 14.47 12.65 -1.62
CA LEU A 227 15.91 12.94 -1.63
C LEU A 227 16.45 13.34 -0.24
N ARG A 228 15.73 13.01 0.83
CA ARG A 228 16.16 13.29 2.20
C ARG A 228 17.16 12.26 2.69
N THR A 229 18.23 12.74 3.32
CA THR A 229 19.21 11.90 3.99
C THR A 229 18.54 11.06 5.07
N GLY A 230 18.86 9.77 5.11
CA GLY A 230 18.26 8.81 6.02
C GLY A 230 16.90 8.23 5.58
N TRP A 231 16.31 8.74 4.48
CA TRP A 231 15.10 8.17 3.90
C TRP A 231 15.34 7.37 2.61
N ASN A 232 16.40 7.68 1.89
CA ASN A 232 16.75 7.03 0.63
C ASN A 232 17.31 5.61 0.87
N SER A 233 16.42 4.67 1.20
CA SER A 233 16.77 3.28 1.47
C SER A 233 15.91 2.32 0.64
N THR A 234 16.59 1.39 -0.05
CA THR A 234 15.93 0.37 -0.89
C THR A 234 15.21 -0.71 -0.08
N ILE A 235 15.58 -0.88 1.20
CA ILE A 235 14.98 -1.90 2.06
C ILE A 235 13.74 -1.39 2.84
N PHE A 236 13.36 -0.13 2.70
CA PHE A 236 12.23 0.45 3.45
C PHE A 236 10.93 -0.32 3.24
N GLY A 237 10.64 -0.83 2.03
CA GLY A 237 9.46 -1.66 1.78
C GLY A 237 9.36 -2.85 2.75
N PRO A 238 10.25 -3.83 2.67
CA PRO A 238 10.24 -4.98 3.58
C PRO A 238 10.52 -4.62 5.05
N TYR A 239 11.31 -3.59 5.32
CA TYR A 239 11.58 -3.07 6.66
C TYR A 239 10.29 -2.59 7.34
N PHE A 240 9.53 -1.73 6.67
CA PHE A 240 8.26 -1.20 7.19
C PHE A 240 7.19 -2.30 7.36
N VAL A 241 7.07 -3.21 6.40
CA VAL A 241 6.12 -4.34 6.50
C VAL A 241 6.46 -5.24 7.69
N THR A 242 7.74 -5.54 7.91
CA THR A 242 8.18 -6.36 9.05
C THR A 242 7.93 -5.65 10.37
N GLY A 243 8.25 -4.36 10.47
CA GLY A 243 7.99 -3.56 11.66
C GLY A 243 6.50 -3.40 11.96
N ALA A 244 5.66 -3.31 10.93
CA ALA A 244 4.20 -3.30 11.06
C ALA A 244 3.68 -4.60 11.66
N LEU A 245 4.12 -5.74 11.13
CA LEU A 245 3.76 -7.05 11.68
C LEU A 245 4.28 -7.25 13.09
N LEU A 246 5.50 -6.81 13.38
CA LEU A 246 6.11 -6.92 14.70
C LEU A 246 5.29 -6.18 15.77
N SER A 247 4.99 -4.89 15.55
CA SER A 247 4.16 -4.09 16.47
C SER A 247 2.72 -4.63 16.54
N GLY A 248 2.16 -5.04 15.41
CA GLY A 248 0.82 -5.60 15.40
C GLY A 248 0.69 -6.90 16.21
N VAL A 249 1.63 -7.85 16.07
CA VAL A 249 1.66 -9.11 16.85
C VAL A 249 1.86 -8.83 18.34
N ALA A 250 2.70 -7.84 18.69
CA ALA A 250 2.87 -7.39 20.06
C ALA A 250 1.55 -6.83 20.65
N THR A 251 0.87 -5.95 19.91
CA THR A 251 -0.44 -5.41 20.29
C THR A 251 -1.49 -6.53 20.45
N VAL A 252 -1.52 -7.53 19.56
CA VAL A 252 -2.45 -8.67 19.69
C VAL A 252 -2.20 -9.45 20.98
N LEU A 253 -0.93 -9.70 21.39
CA LEU A 253 -0.61 -10.35 22.66
C LEU A 253 -1.13 -9.56 23.87
N LEU A 254 -0.96 -8.23 23.86
CA LEU A 254 -1.47 -7.35 24.93
C LEU A 254 -2.99 -7.39 25.01
N VAL A 255 -3.67 -7.26 23.88
CA VAL A 255 -5.14 -7.30 23.79
C VAL A 255 -5.67 -8.68 24.19
N MET A 256 -5.03 -9.75 23.70
CA MET A 256 -5.41 -11.13 24.04
C MET A 256 -5.35 -11.36 25.55
N ALA A 257 -4.29 -10.91 26.22
CA ALA A 257 -4.16 -11.04 27.68
C ALA A 257 -5.19 -10.19 28.45
N ALA A 258 -5.43 -8.95 27.97
CA ALA A 258 -6.44 -8.09 28.57
C ALA A 258 -7.84 -8.74 28.49
N LEU A 259 -8.23 -9.23 27.31
CA LEU A 259 -9.55 -9.85 27.11
C LEU A 259 -9.70 -11.16 27.89
N THR A 260 -8.66 -12.02 27.89
CA THR A 260 -8.68 -13.27 28.68
C THR A 260 -8.92 -12.95 30.13
N LYS A 261 -8.23 -11.96 30.71
CA LYS A 261 -8.39 -11.56 32.11
C LYS A 261 -9.74 -10.89 32.42
N PHE A 262 -10.20 -9.96 31.54
CA PHE A 262 -11.41 -9.18 31.81
C PHE A 262 -12.70 -9.93 31.51
N TYR A 263 -12.70 -10.81 30.50
CA TYR A 263 -13.87 -11.59 30.09
C TYR A 263 -13.81 -13.06 30.46
N HIS A 264 -12.80 -13.50 31.25
CA HIS A 264 -12.62 -14.88 31.69
C HIS A 264 -12.66 -15.89 30.53
N LEU A 265 -11.89 -15.62 29.46
CA LEU A 265 -11.84 -16.44 28.25
C LEU A 265 -10.77 -17.54 28.31
N ASP A 266 -10.30 -17.94 29.50
CA ASP A 266 -9.22 -18.92 29.73
C ASP A 266 -9.51 -20.28 29.09
N GLU A 267 -10.78 -20.66 28.95
CA GLU A 267 -11.20 -21.92 28.31
C GLU A 267 -10.95 -21.91 26.80
N PHE A 268 -11.08 -20.73 26.15
CA PHE A 268 -10.90 -20.56 24.71
C PHE A 268 -9.47 -20.14 24.34
N ILE A 269 -8.89 -19.24 25.12
CA ILE A 269 -7.55 -18.68 24.91
C ILE A 269 -6.60 -19.30 25.92
N THR A 270 -6.01 -20.42 25.54
CA THR A 270 -5.10 -21.18 26.40
C THR A 270 -3.65 -20.69 26.29
N ARG A 271 -2.78 -21.12 27.21
CA ARG A 271 -1.35 -20.82 27.17
C ARG A 271 -0.69 -21.16 25.83
N LYS A 272 -1.11 -22.22 25.16
CA LYS A 272 -0.56 -22.61 23.83
C LYS A 272 -0.73 -21.50 22.79
N HIS A 273 -1.83 -20.77 22.83
CA HIS A 273 -2.05 -19.64 21.92
C HIS A 273 -1.06 -18.51 22.17
N PHE A 274 -0.78 -18.19 23.46
CA PHE A 274 0.25 -17.23 23.83
C PHE A 274 1.63 -17.68 23.35
N ASP A 275 1.98 -18.95 23.53
CA ASP A 275 3.28 -19.51 23.11
C ASP A 275 3.46 -19.45 21.58
N TYR A 276 2.42 -19.70 20.78
CA TYR A 276 2.48 -19.61 19.32
C TYR A 276 2.67 -18.17 18.84
N ILE A 277 1.88 -17.23 19.37
CA ILE A 277 1.97 -15.82 19.01
C ILE A 277 3.30 -15.22 19.48
N ALA A 278 3.77 -15.57 20.69
CA ALA A 278 5.08 -15.15 21.18
C ALA A 278 6.25 -15.70 20.34
N SER A 279 6.11 -16.92 19.81
CA SER A 279 7.11 -17.48 18.89
C SER A 279 7.12 -16.76 17.54
N LEU A 280 5.94 -16.36 17.03
CA LEU A 280 5.84 -15.51 15.85
C LEU A 280 6.46 -14.11 16.11
N LEU A 281 6.19 -13.52 17.28
CA LEU A 281 6.79 -12.26 17.70
C LEU A 281 8.31 -12.32 17.72
N LEU A 282 8.88 -13.41 18.28
CA LEU A 282 10.33 -13.62 18.29
C LEU A 282 10.90 -13.73 16.87
N ALA A 283 10.27 -14.51 16.00
CA ALA A 283 10.72 -14.66 14.61
C ALA A 283 10.73 -13.32 13.87
N LEU A 284 9.66 -12.54 13.98
CA LEU A 284 9.57 -11.20 13.37
C LEU A 284 10.61 -10.24 13.99
N ASN A 285 10.83 -10.32 15.29
CA ASN A 285 11.83 -9.49 15.96
C ASN A 285 13.27 -9.77 15.47
N ILE A 286 13.63 -11.05 15.26
CA ILE A 286 14.93 -11.42 14.67
C ILE A 286 15.06 -10.86 13.25
N VAL A 287 14.01 -10.97 12.42
CA VAL A 287 14.01 -10.39 11.07
C VAL A 287 14.15 -8.86 11.13
N MET A 288 13.47 -8.22 12.10
CA MET A 288 13.57 -6.77 12.28
C MET A 288 14.97 -6.33 12.73
N ILE A 289 15.61 -7.08 13.62
CA ILE A 289 17.03 -6.86 13.99
C ILE A 289 17.93 -6.95 12.77
N TYR A 290 17.74 -7.97 11.93
CA TYR A 290 18.50 -8.12 10.69
C TYR A 290 18.33 -6.92 9.76
N PHE A 291 17.11 -6.46 9.51
CA PHE A 291 16.86 -5.29 8.67
C PHE A 291 17.41 -4.00 9.29
N THR A 292 17.30 -3.84 10.61
CA THR A 292 17.84 -2.68 11.33
C THR A 292 19.38 -2.62 11.21
N ILE A 293 20.05 -3.76 11.34
CA ILE A 293 21.50 -3.82 11.13
C ILE A 293 21.85 -3.40 9.70
N ASN A 294 21.15 -3.91 8.70
CA ASN A 294 21.41 -3.56 7.31
C ASN A 294 21.17 -2.07 7.03
N GLU A 295 20.10 -1.50 7.59
CA GLU A 295 19.73 -0.08 7.40
C GLU A 295 20.84 0.86 7.88
N TYR A 296 21.46 0.58 9.01
CA TYR A 296 22.48 1.46 9.58
C TYR A 296 23.93 1.04 9.26
N MET A 297 24.18 -0.23 8.94
CA MET A 297 25.51 -0.71 8.59
C MET A 297 25.98 -0.16 7.23
N VAL A 298 25.10 -0.11 6.24
CA VAL A 298 25.45 0.34 4.88
C VAL A 298 25.90 1.81 4.86
N PRO A 299 25.13 2.78 5.38
CA PRO A 299 25.61 4.15 5.49
C PRO A 299 26.79 4.26 6.47
N GLY A 300 26.79 3.50 7.57
CA GLY A 300 27.91 3.49 8.53
C GLY A 300 29.22 3.13 7.90
N TYR A 301 29.28 2.12 7.06
CA TYR A 301 30.47 1.74 6.32
C TYR A 301 30.97 2.82 5.37
N LYS A 302 30.05 3.51 4.70
CA LYS A 302 30.40 4.53 3.69
C LYS A 302 30.90 5.83 4.29
N VAL A 303 30.24 6.33 5.34
CA VAL A 303 30.31 7.75 5.69
C VAL A 303 30.52 8.04 7.18
N LEU A 304 30.61 7.01 8.03
CA LEU A 304 30.77 7.21 9.47
C LEU A 304 32.07 7.97 9.76
N GLY A 305 31.96 9.11 10.45
CA GLY A 305 33.13 9.97 10.75
C GLY A 305 33.53 10.89 9.59
N GLN A 306 32.85 10.88 8.46
CA GLN A 306 33.06 11.84 7.38
C GLN A 306 32.11 13.03 7.55
N GLY A 307 32.55 14.23 7.20
CA GLY A 307 31.74 15.46 7.23
C GLY A 307 30.70 15.55 6.11
N THR A 308 30.07 14.44 5.76
CA THR A 308 28.97 14.38 4.78
C THR A 308 27.63 14.47 5.51
N MET A 309 26.58 14.92 4.83
CA MET A 309 25.23 14.99 5.40
C MET A 309 24.74 13.63 5.93
N GLU A 310 25.05 12.54 5.24
CA GLU A 310 24.69 11.19 5.66
C GLU A 310 25.49 10.77 6.92
N GLY A 311 26.78 11.17 7.02
CA GLY A 311 27.62 10.97 8.21
C GLY A 311 27.14 11.78 9.42
N GLU A 312 26.71 13.03 9.22
CA GLU A 312 26.12 13.86 10.28
C GLU A 312 24.79 13.31 10.77
N TRP A 313 23.92 12.86 9.86
CA TRP A 313 22.65 12.20 10.20
C TRP A 313 22.90 10.97 11.07
N LEU A 314 23.76 10.07 10.63
CA LEU A 314 24.07 8.84 11.36
C LEU A 314 24.72 9.12 12.72
N SER A 315 25.66 10.08 12.77
CA SER A 315 26.30 10.51 14.03
C SER A 315 25.29 11.11 15.01
N SER A 316 24.28 11.84 14.52
CA SER A 316 23.21 12.40 15.36
C SER A 316 22.36 11.32 16.04
N LEU A 317 22.19 10.17 15.38
CA LEU A 317 21.47 9.01 15.93
C LEU A 317 22.33 8.21 16.90
N LEU A 318 23.61 7.95 16.55
CA LEU A 318 24.44 7.04 17.34
C LEU A 318 24.93 7.65 18.66
N TRP A 319 25.34 8.92 18.64
CA TRP A 319 25.93 9.62 19.81
C TRP A 319 25.57 11.11 19.91
N GLY A 320 24.80 11.65 18.94
CA GLY A 320 24.35 13.04 18.94
C GLY A 320 23.03 13.26 19.69
N ILE A 321 22.21 14.24 19.26
CA ILE A 321 20.99 14.68 19.95
C ILE A 321 19.91 13.58 20.06
N TYR A 322 19.91 12.59 19.17
CA TYR A 322 18.90 11.53 19.11
C TYR A 322 19.37 10.21 19.74
N TRP A 323 20.61 10.11 20.26
CA TRP A 323 21.19 8.88 20.78
C TRP A 323 20.35 8.16 21.85
N PRO A 324 19.64 8.85 22.79
CA PRO A 324 18.86 8.14 23.80
C PRO A 324 17.68 7.38 23.21
N ARG A 325 17.00 8.00 22.22
CA ARG A 325 15.86 7.37 21.54
C ARG A 325 16.32 6.24 20.63
N PHE A 326 17.41 6.43 19.91
CA PHE A 326 17.99 5.41 19.05
C PHE A 326 18.37 4.14 19.84
N TRP A 327 19.17 4.30 20.89
CA TRP A 327 19.57 3.15 21.68
C TRP A 327 18.43 2.54 22.51
N PHE A 328 17.44 3.33 22.92
CA PHE A 328 16.22 2.79 23.50
C PHE A 328 15.49 1.87 22.51
N GLN A 329 15.32 2.28 21.26
CA GLN A 329 14.73 1.45 20.20
C GLN A 329 15.51 0.13 20.05
N ILE A 330 16.83 0.19 19.94
CA ILE A 330 17.68 -0.98 19.71
C ILE A 330 17.66 -1.91 20.92
N ILE A 331 17.95 -1.38 22.11
CA ILE A 331 18.13 -2.20 23.31
C ILE A 331 16.76 -2.62 23.89
N ALA A 332 15.90 -1.66 24.19
CA ALA A 332 14.63 -1.95 24.83
C ALA A 332 13.56 -2.44 23.84
N GLY A 333 13.55 -1.93 22.60
CA GLY A 333 12.56 -2.30 21.58
C GLY A 333 12.86 -3.61 20.85
N LEU A 334 14.13 -3.99 20.67
CA LEU A 334 14.50 -5.16 19.87
C LEU A 334 15.30 -6.21 20.67
N ILE A 335 16.44 -5.85 21.28
CA ILE A 335 17.35 -6.82 21.90
C ILE A 335 16.72 -7.45 23.16
N LEU A 336 16.20 -6.64 24.06
CA LEU A 336 15.61 -7.13 25.32
C LEU A 336 14.37 -8.01 25.08
N PRO A 337 13.42 -7.66 24.20
CA PRO A 337 12.34 -8.58 23.81
C PRO A 337 12.86 -9.89 23.21
N ALA A 338 13.87 -9.87 22.35
CA ALA A 338 14.47 -11.07 21.78
C ALA A 338 15.01 -12.00 22.89
N ILE A 339 15.70 -11.45 23.88
CA ILE A 339 16.22 -12.20 25.03
C ILE A 339 15.07 -12.79 25.87
N ILE A 340 14.07 -11.96 26.21
CA ILE A 340 12.90 -12.40 27.02
C ILE A 340 12.15 -13.54 26.34
N LEU A 341 11.97 -13.45 25.03
CA LEU A 341 11.24 -14.45 24.24
C LEU A 341 12.07 -15.72 23.95
N SER A 342 13.40 -15.63 23.96
CA SER A 342 14.29 -16.76 23.66
C SER A 342 14.57 -17.61 24.90
N VAL A 343 14.72 -17.00 26.07
CA VAL A 343 15.14 -17.70 27.29
C VAL A 343 13.95 -18.47 27.89
N PRO A 344 14.05 -19.80 28.11
CA PRO A 344 12.91 -20.61 28.61
C PRO A 344 12.36 -20.16 29.97
N LYS A 345 13.18 -19.63 30.86
CA LYS A 345 12.77 -19.16 32.19
C LYS A 345 11.89 -17.91 32.14
N THR A 346 12.07 -17.07 31.15
CA THR A 346 11.30 -15.82 30.96
C THR A 346 10.11 -15.98 30.03
N ARG A 347 9.95 -17.13 29.38
CA ARG A 347 8.78 -17.49 28.55
C ARG A 347 7.53 -17.76 29.40
N THR A 348 7.06 -16.73 30.05
CA THR A 348 5.82 -16.69 30.85
C THR A 348 4.84 -15.70 30.23
N ILE A 349 3.56 -15.78 30.59
CA ILE A 349 2.57 -14.80 30.11
C ILE A 349 3.04 -13.37 30.45
N THR A 350 3.51 -13.14 31.68
CA THR A 350 4.06 -11.83 32.07
C THR A 350 5.27 -11.43 31.21
N GLY A 351 6.19 -12.38 30.96
CA GLY A 351 7.34 -12.12 30.08
C GLY A 351 6.90 -11.74 28.65
N TYR A 352 5.89 -12.42 28.11
CA TYR A 352 5.33 -12.09 26.80
C TYR A 352 4.73 -10.68 26.77
N LEU A 353 3.99 -10.28 27.82
CA LEU A 353 3.41 -8.95 27.91
C LEU A 353 4.47 -7.86 28.04
N VAL A 354 5.50 -8.08 28.84
CA VAL A 354 6.63 -7.14 28.98
C VAL A 354 7.35 -7.00 27.64
N ALA A 355 7.65 -8.12 26.98
CA ALA A 355 8.31 -8.08 25.66
C ALA A 355 7.43 -7.36 24.63
N SER A 356 6.12 -7.62 24.60
CA SER A 356 5.19 -6.96 23.68
C SER A 356 5.10 -5.45 23.93
N LEU A 357 5.02 -5.03 25.18
CA LEU A 357 4.99 -3.60 25.52
C LEU A 357 6.28 -2.88 25.09
N LEU A 358 7.43 -3.53 25.35
CA LEU A 358 8.74 -2.98 24.93
C LEU A 358 8.84 -2.89 23.40
N VAL A 359 8.35 -3.89 22.69
CA VAL A 359 8.29 -3.87 21.21
C VAL A 359 7.41 -2.71 20.73
N ASP A 360 6.20 -2.55 21.24
CA ASP A 360 5.28 -1.50 20.80
C ASP A 360 5.84 -0.10 21.04
N ILE A 361 6.41 0.14 22.23
CA ILE A 361 7.07 1.43 22.51
C ILE A 361 8.30 1.60 21.63
N GLY A 362 9.12 0.56 21.48
CA GLY A 362 10.34 0.59 20.66
C GLY A 362 10.02 0.86 19.18
N MET A 363 8.96 0.27 18.64
CA MET A 363 8.51 0.48 17.26
C MET A 363 7.89 1.87 17.06
N TRP A 364 7.23 2.44 18.07
CA TRP A 364 6.79 3.83 18.01
C TRP A 364 7.99 4.80 17.96
N VAL A 365 8.99 4.56 18.81
CA VAL A 365 10.25 5.35 18.84
C VAL A 365 11.01 5.19 17.52
N GLU A 366 11.01 4.01 16.92
CA GLU A 366 11.63 3.75 15.62
C GLU A 366 10.99 4.61 14.52
N ARG A 367 9.63 4.70 14.45
CA ARG A 367 8.95 5.59 13.51
C ARG A 367 9.36 7.06 13.71
N PHE A 368 9.48 7.47 14.97
CA PHE A 368 10.00 8.80 15.30
C PHE A 368 11.43 9.01 14.79
N ASN A 369 12.32 8.01 14.98
CA ASN A 369 13.71 8.07 14.55
C ASN A 369 13.87 8.08 13.01
N ILE A 370 12.90 7.55 12.26
CA ILE A 370 12.86 7.68 10.81
C ILE A 370 12.43 9.11 10.41
N VAL A 371 11.37 9.63 11.02
CA VAL A 371 10.73 10.87 10.57
C VAL A 371 11.54 12.11 10.97
N VAL A 372 11.80 12.29 12.26
CA VAL A 372 12.29 13.57 12.80
C VAL A 372 13.77 13.84 12.54
N PRO A 373 14.71 12.92 12.78
CA PRO A 373 16.14 13.18 12.56
C PRO A 373 16.47 13.55 11.11
N SER A 374 15.84 12.91 10.15
CA SER A 374 16.05 13.18 8.72
C SER A 374 15.56 14.56 8.30
N LEU A 375 14.45 15.03 8.89
CA LEU A 375 13.93 16.37 8.65
C LEU A 375 14.72 17.45 9.38
N ALA A 376 15.20 17.17 10.59
CA ALA A 376 15.96 18.12 11.40
C ALA A 376 17.37 18.39 10.83
N LEU A 377 17.91 17.50 10.00
CA LEU A 377 19.20 17.71 9.34
C LEU A 377 19.09 18.88 8.34
N PRO A 378 19.94 19.92 8.48
CA PRO A 378 19.90 21.07 7.59
C PRO A 378 20.36 20.69 6.18
N GLN A 379 19.61 21.09 5.15
CA GLN A 379 20.02 20.90 3.74
C GLN A 379 20.81 22.09 3.18
N LEU A 380 20.76 23.21 3.85
CA LEU A 380 21.48 24.44 3.58
C LEU A 380 22.35 24.74 4.81
N PRO A 381 23.30 25.67 4.75
CA PRO A 381 24.19 25.97 5.89
C PRO A 381 23.45 26.74 7.00
N TYR A 382 22.37 26.16 7.49
CA TYR A 382 21.58 26.64 8.63
C TYR A 382 21.79 25.74 9.84
N ALA A 383 21.28 26.18 10.99
CA ALA A 383 21.26 25.36 12.19
C ALA A 383 20.34 24.16 12.04
N TRP A 384 20.60 23.10 12.80
CA TRP A 384 19.72 21.94 12.90
C TRP A 384 18.30 22.36 13.30
N GLY A 385 17.32 21.79 12.63
CA GLY A 385 15.93 21.93 13.00
C GLY A 385 15.68 21.38 14.40
N GLN A 386 14.90 22.09 15.20
CA GLN A 386 14.53 21.67 16.55
C GLN A 386 13.05 21.31 16.57
N TYR A 387 12.75 20.14 17.15
CA TYR A 387 11.38 19.71 17.38
C TYR A 387 11.16 19.37 18.85
N SER A 388 10.13 19.93 19.42
CA SER A 388 9.63 19.61 20.75
C SER A 388 8.10 19.53 20.69
N PRO A 389 7.51 18.37 21.06
CA PRO A 389 6.07 18.21 21.01
C PRO A 389 5.39 19.21 21.98
N THR A 390 4.34 19.84 21.51
CA THR A 390 3.49 20.70 22.34
C THR A 390 2.40 19.88 23.03
N TRP A 391 1.66 20.52 23.94
CA TRP A 391 0.55 19.85 24.61
C TRP A 391 -0.56 19.43 23.61
N PHE A 392 -0.68 20.12 22.47
CA PHE A 392 -1.60 19.75 21.39
C PHE A 392 -1.29 18.35 20.82
N GLU A 393 -0.03 18.11 20.52
CA GLU A 393 0.45 16.83 19.97
C GLU A 393 0.41 15.71 21.02
N ILE A 394 0.72 16.04 22.27
CA ILE A 394 0.64 15.07 23.37
C ILE A 394 -0.82 14.66 23.61
N SER A 395 -1.76 15.61 23.62
CA SER A 395 -3.18 15.33 23.84
C SER A 395 -3.81 14.56 22.69
N THR A 396 -3.49 14.89 21.44
CA THR A 396 -3.99 14.16 20.26
C THR A 396 -3.40 12.76 20.16
N THR A 397 -2.13 12.58 20.55
CA THR A 397 -1.50 11.25 20.66
C THR A 397 -2.20 10.40 21.73
N ALA A 398 -2.39 10.95 22.94
CA ALA A 398 -3.11 10.27 24.02
C ALA A 398 -4.54 9.89 23.60
N ALA A 399 -5.22 10.80 22.89
CA ALA A 399 -6.57 10.55 22.35
C ALA A 399 -6.58 9.44 21.30
N SER A 400 -5.52 9.26 20.52
CA SER A 400 -5.42 8.18 19.54
C SER A 400 -5.33 6.81 20.20
N PHE A 401 -4.49 6.66 21.23
CA PHE A 401 -4.43 5.41 22.01
C PHE A 401 -5.73 5.16 22.77
N ALA A 402 -6.33 6.20 23.35
CA ALA A 402 -7.63 6.11 24.00
C ALA A 402 -8.75 5.76 23.01
N GLY A 403 -8.72 6.35 21.81
CA GLY A 403 -9.65 6.07 20.72
C GLY A 403 -9.58 4.63 20.24
N PHE A 404 -8.36 4.11 20.04
CA PHE A 404 -8.14 2.69 19.74
C PHE A 404 -8.76 1.77 20.79
N ALA A 405 -8.46 2.01 22.08
CA ALA A 405 -9.00 1.23 23.17
C ALA A 405 -10.54 1.36 23.28
N LEU A 406 -11.07 2.57 23.06
CA LEU A 406 -12.51 2.84 23.09
C LEU A 406 -13.25 2.12 21.96
N VAL A 407 -12.76 2.20 20.71
CA VAL A 407 -13.36 1.48 19.57
C VAL A 407 -13.35 -0.01 19.84
N TYR A 408 -12.24 -0.54 20.34
CA TYR A 408 -12.11 -1.95 20.69
C TYR A 408 -13.13 -2.38 21.77
N LEU A 409 -13.25 -1.63 22.88
CA LEU A 409 -14.20 -1.88 23.96
C LEU A 409 -15.66 -1.77 23.50
N LEU A 410 -15.98 -0.80 22.65
CA LEU A 410 -17.33 -0.67 22.09
C LEU A 410 -17.67 -1.84 21.17
N PHE A 411 -16.69 -2.32 20.40
CA PHE A 411 -16.86 -3.49 19.55
C PHE A 411 -17.16 -4.74 20.39
N THR A 412 -16.35 -5.03 21.43
CA THR A 412 -16.53 -6.20 22.29
C THR A 412 -17.87 -6.18 23.05
N ARG A 413 -18.43 -4.99 23.24
CA ARG A 413 -19.76 -4.81 23.86
C ARG A 413 -20.89 -5.03 22.89
N THR A 414 -20.65 -4.81 21.60
CA THR A 414 -21.69 -4.89 20.57
C THR A 414 -21.69 -6.24 19.86
N PHE A 415 -20.52 -6.79 19.58
CA PHE A 415 -20.35 -8.02 18.83
C PHE A 415 -19.49 -9.05 19.59
N PRO A 416 -19.73 -10.35 19.38
CA PRO A 416 -18.94 -11.40 20.01
C PRO A 416 -17.51 -11.39 19.49
N ILE A 417 -16.54 -11.40 20.42
CA ILE A 417 -15.12 -11.31 20.10
C ILE A 417 -14.51 -12.64 19.65
N ILE A 418 -15.12 -13.76 20.02
CA ILE A 418 -14.76 -15.11 19.55
C ILE A 418 -15.86 -15.60 18.60
N SER A 419 -15.48 -16.28 17.51
CA SER A 419 -16.41 -16.82 16.54
C SER A 419 -17.19 -18.00 17.14
N MET A 420 -18.50 -17.84 17.32
CA MET A 420 -19.36 -18.87 17.87
C MET A 420 -19.64 -20.01 16.88
N TRP A 421 -19.67 -19.71 15.59
CA TRP A 421 -19.93 -20.74 14.57
C TRP A 421 -18.68 -21.57 14.27
N GLU A 422 -17.48 -20.96 14.20
CA GLU A 422 -16.23 -21.68 13.98
C GLU A 422 -15.80 -22.53 15.20
N THR A 423 -16.19 -22.14 16.44
CA THR A 423 -15.87 -22.90 17.65
C THR A 423 -16.86 -24.01 17.94
N ALA A 424 -18.12 -23.91 17.48
CA ALA A 424 -19.12 -24.98 17.63
C ALA A 424 -18.74 -26.24 16.85
N ASP A 425 -18.14 -26.10 15.65
CA ASP A 425 -17.70 -27.23 14.82
C ASP A 425 -16.62 -28.10 15.50
N GLN A 426 -15.85 -27.56 16.42
CA GLN A 426 -14.84 -28.35 17.15
C GLN A 426 -15.44 -29.33 18.16
N SER A 427 -16.58 -29.01 18.76
CA SER A 427 -17.27 -29.88 19.72
C SER A 427 -17.87 -31.11 19.03
N ASP A 428 -18.39 -30.94 17.81
CA ASP A 428 -18.97 -32.05 17.02
C ASP A 428 -17.89 -32.98 16.44
N GLN A 429 -16.75 -32.45 16.01
CA GLN A 429 -15.65 -33.28 15.49
C GLN A 429 -14.96 -34.14 16.58
N SER A 430 -14.94 -33.67 17.83
CA SER A 430 -14.40 -34.47 18.94
C SER A 430 -15.29 -35.64 19.32
N THR A 431 -16.60 -35.55 19.06
CA THR A 431 -17.58 -36.58 19.34
C THR A 431 -17.67 -37.66 18.25
N HIS A 432 -17.33 -37.31 16.98
CA HIS A 432 -17.37 -38.21 15.84
C HIS A 432 -16.07 -38.97 15.53
N LYS A 433 -15.02 -38.81 16.33
CA LYS A 433 -13.70 -39.44 16.08
C LYS A 433 -13.58 -40.89 16.53
N LYS A 434 -14.70 -41.64 16.61
CA LYS A 434 -14.73 -43.09 16.90
C LYS A 434 -15.60 -43.91 15.94
N ILE A 435 -15.48 -43.64 14.63
CA ILE A 435 -16.00 -44.58 13.63
C ILE A 435 -14.82 -45.03 12.76
N PRO A 436 -14.46 -46.33 12.72
CA PRO A 436 -13.36 -46.80 11.90
C PRO A 436 -13.73 -46.63 10.44
N THR A 437 -12.93 -45.88 9.72
CA THR A 437 -13.06 -45.66 8.27
C THR A 437 -12.83 -46.99 7.54
N LYS A 438 -13.91 -47.58 7.04
CA LYS A 438 -13.86 -48.69 6.12
C LYS A 438 -13.24 -48.16 4.81
N ILE A 439 -12.06 -48.68 4.49
CA ILE A 439 -11.33 -48.36 3.26
C ILE A 439 -12.19 -48.78 2.07
N LEU A 440 -12.71 -47.82 1.32
CA LEU A 440 -13.30 -48.04 0.01
C LEU A 440 -12.18 -48.01 -1.04
N PRO A 441 -12.20 -48.91 -2.05
CA PRO A 441 -11.11 -49.05 -3.00
C PRO A 441 -10.95 -47.80 -3.87
N THR A 442 -9.71 -47.43 -4.07
CA THR A 442 -9.23 -46.31 -4.89
C THR A 442 -9.73 -46.48 -6.33
N ARG A 443 -10.69 -45.68 -6.72
CA ARG A 443 -11.09 -45.54 -8.13
C ARG A 443 -10.18 -44.47 -8.73
N THR A 444 -9.25 -44.93 -9.54
CA THR A 444 -8.38 -44.07 -10.36
C THR A 444 -9.24 -43.19 -11.29
N LEU A 445 -9.38 -41.93 -10.94
CA LEU A 445 -9.94 -40.91 -11.81
C LEU A 445 -8.80 -40.21 -12.56
N THR A 446 -8.36 -40.82 -13.63
CA THR A 446 -7.66 -40.15 -14.71
C THR A 446 -8.69 -39.31 -15.47
N GLY A 447 -8.67 -37.99 -15.26
CA GLY A 447 -9.55 -37.08 -15.98
C GLY A 447 -9.89 -35.75 -15.28
N ALA A 448 -9.53 -35.57 -14.00
CA ALA A 448 -9.94 -34.37 -13.24
C ALA A 448 -8.84 -33.30 -13.10
N SER A 449 -7.64 -33.49 -13.63
CA SER A 449 -6.52 -32.57 -13.44
C SER A 449 -6.61 -31.31 -14.30
N ASP A 450 -7.17 -31.40 -15.51
CA ASP A 450 -7.16 -30.25 -16.44
C ASP A 450 -8.17 -29.16 -16.11
N SER A 451 -9.30 -29.48 -15.48
CA SER A 451 -10.32 -28.50 -15.13
C SER A 451 -9.92 -27.64 -13.91
N VAL A 452 -9.21 -28.21 -12.95
CA VAL A 452 -8.74 -27.50 -11.74
C VAL A 452 -7.57 -26.57 -12.08
N PHE A 453 -6.66 -27.01 -12.95
CA PHE A 453 -5.56 -26.17 -13.43
C PHE A 453 -6.05 -25.04 -14.35
N ALA A 454 -7.04 -25.27 -15.19
CA ALA A 454 -7.68 -24.24 -16.00
C ALA A 454 -8.42 -23.20 -15.14
N SER A 455 -9.05 -23.62 -14.06
CA SER A 455 -9.71 -22.73 -13.08
C SER A 455 -8.70 -21.88 -12.30
N ARG A 456 -7.61 -22.47 -11.81
CA ARG A 456 -6.51 -21.74 -11.13
C ARG A 456 -5.83 -20.73 -12.05
N ARG A 457 -5.60 -21.10 -13.31
CA ARG A 457 -4.98 -20.22 -14.31
C ARG A 457 -5.89 -19.04 -14.68
N ARG A 458 -7.20 -19.24 -14.79
CA ARG A 458 -8.18 -18.17 -14.98
C ARG A 458 -8.26 -17.26 -13.76
N PHE A 459 -8.23 -17.81 -12.55
CA PHE A 459 -8.25 -17.04 -11.31
C PHE A 459 -7.01 -16.16 -11.15
N LEU A 460 -5.81 -16.67 -11.45
CA LEU A 460 -4.57 -15.88 -11.42
C LEU A 460 -4.58 -14.78 -12.49
N ASN A 461 -5.17 -15.03 -13.66
CA ASN A 461 -5.34 -14.02 -14.70
C ASN A 461 -6.33 -12.92 -14.29
N TYR A 462 -7.43 -13.25 -13.59
CA TYR A 462 -8.38 -12.26 -13.07
C TYR A 462 -7.81 -11.48 -11.88
N GLY A 463 -7.05 -12.12 -11.01
CA GLY A 463 -6.34 -11.46 -9.91
C GLY A 463 -5.29 -10.47 -10.42
N ALA A 464 -4.48 -10.87 -11.40
CA ALA A 464 -3.51 -10.00 -12.05
C ALA A 464 -4.18 -8.85 -12.82
N MET A 465 -5.33 -9.09 -13.46
CA MET A 465 -6.13 -8.04 -14.11
C MET A 465 -6.74 -7.05 -13.11
N MET A 466 -7.21 -7.51 -11.93
CA MET A 466 -7.74 -6.61 -10.91
C MET A 466 -6.65 -5.74 -10.28
N VAL A 467 -5.49 -6.30 -9.97
CA VAL A 467 -4.34 -5.55 -9.44
C VAL A 467 -3.83 -4.56 -10.49
N ALA A 468 -3.70 -4.97 -11.75
CA ALA A 468 -3.34 -4.08 -12.86
C ALA A 468 -4.43 -3.02 -13.13
N GLY A 469 -5.70 -3.37 -13.04
CA GLY A 469 -6.83 -2.44 -13.21
C GLY A 469 -6.92 -1.38 -12.12
N PHE A 470 -6.59 -1.73 -10.87
CA PHE A 470 -6.63 -0.79 -9.74
C PHE A 470 -5.42 0.16 -9.73
N THR A 471 -4.24 -0.30 -10.15
CA THR A 471 -3.05 0.54 -10.27
C THR A 471 -3.02 1.40 -11.54
N LEU A 472 -3.79 1.03 -12.57
CA LEU A 472 -3.83 1.71 -13.88
C LEU A 472 -5.17 2.42 -14.17
N GLY A 473 -6.16 2.34 -13.31
CA GLY A 473 -7.51 2.86 -13.51
C GLY A 473 -7.62 4.39 -13.64
N SER A 474 -6.52 5.11 -13.54
CA SER A 474 -6.45 6.56 -13.69
C SER A 474 -5.52 7.03 -14.81
N VAL A 475 -4.85 6.13 -15.51
CA VAL A 475 -4.09 6.45 -16.73
C VAL A 475 -5.02 6.26 -17.91
N SER A 476 -5.15 7.28 -18.75
CA SER A 476 -6.11 7.40 -19.86
C SER A 476 -6.41 6.06 -20.55
N SER A 477 -7.68 5.81 -20.86
CA SER A 477 -8.23 4.56 -21.41
C SER A 477 -7.48 3.96 -22.60
N ASN A 478 -6.65 4.73 -23.28
CA ASN A 478 -5.88 4.31 -24.44
C ASN A 478 -4.60 3.54 -24.09
N ILE A 479 -3.94 3.83 -22.95
CA ILE A 479 -2.74 3.12 -22.50
C ILE A 479 -3.12 1.79 -21.86
N ALA A 480 -4.22 1.74 -21.08
CA ALA A 480 -4.72 0.51 -20.46
C ALA A 480 -5.10 -0.55 -21.51
N THR A 481 -5.68 -0.14 -22.64
CA THR A 481 -6.05 -1.06 -23.73
C THR A 481 -4.83 -1.64 -24.45
N ALA A 482 -3.75 -0.87 -24.59
CA ALA A 482 -2.49 -1.32 -25.19
C ALA A 482 -1.75 -2.33 -24.30
N VAL A 483 -1.71 -2.11 -22.98
CA VAL A 483 -1.04 -3.00 -22.02
C VAL A 483 -1.78 -4.34 -21.88
N VAL A 484 -3.13 -4.33 -21.82
CA VAL A 484 -3.93 -5.57 -21.69
C VAL A 484 -3.87 -6.46 -22.93
N ARG A 485 -3.66 -5.91 -24.13
CA ARG A 485 -3.49 -6.70 -25.35
C ARG A 485 -2.06 -7.25 -25.52
N GLY A 486 -1.04 -6.61 -24.92
CA GLY A 486 0.38 -7.02 -25.03
C GLY A 486 0.81 -8.21 -24.15
N VAL A 487 0.05 -8.58 -23.12
CA VAL A 487 0.43 -9.64 -22.15
C VAL A 487 0.22 -11.06 -22.68
N LYS A 488 -0.08 -11.24 -23.95
CA LYS A 488 -0.32 -12.56 -24.57
C LYS A 488 0.79 -13.01 -25.51
N LYS A 489 2.08 -12.85 -25.16
CA LYS A 489 3.16 -13.73 -25.70
C LYS A 489 4.46 -13.57 -24.93
N ASN A 490 5.16 -14.68 -24.80
CA ASN A 490 6.47 -14.83 -24.18
C ASN A 490 7.50 -13.84 -24.73
N SER A 491 8.38 -13.40 -23.83
CA SER A 491 9.72 -12.85 -24.06
C SER A 491 9.85 -11.44 -24.67
N THR A 492 10.47 -10.58 -23.92
CA THR A 492 11.51 -9.58 -24.19
C THR A 492 11.25 -8.38 -25.09
N ASP A 493 10.24 -8.30 -25.96
CA ASP A 493 10.03 -7.12 -26.81
C ASP A 493 8.65 -6.49 -26.59
N ILE A 494 8.60 -5.35 -25.88
CA ILE A 494 7.41 -4.49 -25.85
C ILE A 494 7.43 -3.67 -27.14
N THR A 495 6.80 -4.17 -28.20
CA THR A 495 6.56 -3.39 -29.42
C THR A 495 5.25 -2.62 -29.29
N VAL A 496 5.29 -1.33 -29.60
CA VAL A 496 4.09 -0.47 -29.65
C VAL A 496 3.33 -0.79 -30.94
N PRO A 497 2.06 -1.22 -30.89
CA PRO A 497 1.28 -1.45 -32.10
C PRO A 497 1.10 -0.14 -32.89
N ILE A 498 1.35 -0.15 -34.17
CA ILE A 498 1.20 1.03 -35.05
C ILE A 498 -0.24 1.58 -35.03
N SER A 499 -1.23 0.73 -34.78
CA SER A 499 -2.64 1.14 -34.59
C SER A 499 -2.86 2.14 -33.45
N THR A 500 -1.93 2.28 -32.51
CA THR A 500 -2.00 3.28 -31.42
C THR A 500 -1.71 4.71 -31.91
N LEU A 501 -1.11 4.85 -33.07
CA LEU A 501 -0.75 6.14 -33.65
C LEU A 501 -1.92 6.81 -34.45
N GLY A 502 -3.08 6.17 -34.50
CA GLY A 502 -4.28 6.68 -35.18
C GLY A 502 -4.77 5.79 -36.31
N GLU A 503 -5.76 6.27 -37.07
CA GLU A 503 -6.31 5.60 -38.24
C GLU A 503 -5.44 5.86 -39.46
N SER A 504 -5.22 4.84 -40.29
CA SER A 504 -4.50 4.97 -41.57
C SER A 504 -5.37 5.74 -42.56
N VAL A 505 -4.78 6.75 -43.20
CA VAL A 505 -5.47 7.64 -44.16
C VAL A 505 -4.62 7.85 -45.40
N SER A 506 -5.25 8.23 -46.52
CA SER A 506 -4.49 8.60 -47.70
C SER A 506 -3.80 9.96 -47.51
N VAL A 507 -2.67 10.17 -48.20
CA VAL A 507 -1.95 11.45 -48.15
C VAL A 507 -2.84 12.62 -48.60
N THR A 508 -3.78 12.37 -49.52
CA THR A 508 -4.74 13.38 -50.01
C THR A 508 -5.78 13.78 -48.97
N ASP A 509 -6.17 12.83 -48.11
CA ASP A 509 -7.23 13.06 -47.12
C ASP A 509 -6.70 13.66 -45.82
N VAL A 510 -5.40 13.57 -45.59
CA VAL A 510 -4.77 14.07 -44.37
C VAL A 510 -5.01 15.57 -44.18
N ARG A 511 -5.02 16.36 -45.26
CA ARG A 511 -5.30 17.80 -45.20
C ARG A 511 -6.70 18.15 -44.68
N SER A 512 -7.68 17.29 -44.96
CA SER A 512 -9.05 17.51 -44.52
C SER A 512 -9.29 17.07 -43.08
N MET A 513 -8.48 16.14 -42.58
CA MET A 513 -8.63 15.52 -41.24
C MET A 513 -7.74 16.18 -40.20
N ALA A 514 -6.57 16.71 -40.55
CA ALA A 514 -5.68 17.39 -39.64
C ALA A 514 -6.18 18.80 -39.29
N LYS A 515 -5.99 19.22 -38.03
CA LYS A 515 -6.36 20.55 -37.52
C LYS A 515 -5.23 21.59 -37.65
N PHE A 516 -4.17 21.27 -38.34
CA PHE A 516 -3.00 22.11 -38.59
C PHE A 516 -2.42 21.77 -39.95
N GLN A 517 -1.51 22.59 -40.42
CA GLN A 517 -0.81 22.33 -41.66
C GLN A 517 0.21 21.22 -41.47
N VAL A 518 0.02 20.11 -42.15
CA VAL A 518 0.90 18.93 -42.10
C VAL A 518 2.09 19.13 -43.05
N GLU A 519 3.29 18.77 -42.60
CA GLU A 519 4.52 18.88 -43.32
C GLU A 519 5.14 17.49 -43.60
N LYS A 520 5.89 17.37 -44.67
CA LYS A 520 6.70 16.19 -45.02
C LYS A 520 8.12 16.60 -45.33
N PRO A 521 9.13 15.75 -45.12
CA PRO A 521 10.49 16.07 -45.52
C PRO A 521 10.66 16.03 -47.08
N ALA A 522 11.23 17.08 -47.63
CA ALA A 522 11.62 17.14 -49.05
C ALA A 522 12.91 16.35 -49.33
N LYS A 523 13.76 16.20 -48.29
CA LYS A 523 15.03 15.45 -48.41
C LYS A 523 15.01 14.30 -47.42
N MET A 524 15.02 13.08 -47.91
CA MET A 524 15.13 11.84 -47.16
C MET A 524 16.35 11.04 -47.66
N PRO A 525 16.94 10.18 -46.82
CA PRO A 525 17.96 9.23 -47.26
C PRO A 525 17.50 8.41 -48.46
N MET A 526 18.44 8.13 -49.35
CA MET A 526 18.15 7.41 -50.60
C MET A 526 17.47 6.06 -50.32
N GLY A 527 16.38 5.78 -51.03
CA GLY A 527 15.58 4.56 -50.82
C GLY A 527 14.45 4.67 -49.81
N SER A 528 14.25 5.83 -49.16
CA SER A 528 13.12 6.05 -48.26
C SER A 528 11.81 6.16 -49.04
N LYS A 529 10.76 5.46 -48.55
CA LYS A 529 9.39 5.54 -49.09
C LYS A 529 8.43 5.79 -47.95
N LEU A 530 7.48 6.71 -48.14
CA LEU A 530 6.34 6.87 -47.23
C LEU A 530 5.46 5.63 -47.33
N ASP A 531 5.31 4.93 -46.23
CA ASP A 531 4.59 3.66 -46.12
C ASP A 531 3.15 3.85 -45.63
N ASP A 532 2.99 4.67 -44.61
CA ASP A 532 1.68 4.89 -44.00
C ASP A 532 1.58 6.31 -43.41
N VAL A 533 0.37 6.88 -43.43
CA VAL A 533 0.03 8.15 -42.80
C VAL A 533 -1.14 7.91 -41.85
N ARG A 534 -1.00 8.35 -40.61
CA ARG A 534 -2.02 8.14 -39.60
C ARG A 534 -2.48 9.42 -38.96
N VAL A 535 -3.78 9.52 -38.71
CA VAL A 535 -4.40 10.65 -38.03
C VAL A 535 -5.04 10.17 -36.75
N GLY A 536 -4.62 10.74 -35.66
CA GLY A 536 -5.11 10.42 -34.30
C GLY A 536 -5.55 11.66 -33.53
N ASN A 537 -6.07 11.44 -32.34
CA ASN A 537 -6.45 12.49 -31.39
C ASN A 537 -7.37 13.57 -32.02
N ASN A 538 -8.38 13.13 -32.77
CA ASN A 538 -9.34 14.02 -33.46
C ASN A 538 -8.68 15.06 -34.38
N GLY A 539 -7.68 14.65 -35.12
CA GLY A 539 -6.95 15.51 -36.07
C GLY A 539 -5.85 16.38 -35.46
N LYS A 540 -5.52 16.19 -34.17
CA LYS A 540 -4.44 16.91 -33.49
C LYS A 540 -3.09 16.20 -33.56
N LEU A 541 -3.06 14.95 -33.98
CA LEU A 541 -1.85 14.15 -34.16
C LEU A 541 -1.82 13.61 -35.59
N VAL A 542 -0.75 13.83 -36.29
CA VAL A 542 -0.44 13.18 -37.57
C VAL A 542 0.88 12.44 -37.42
N THR A 543 0.94 11.22 -37.95
CA THR A 543 2.14 10.39 -37.95
C THR A 543 2.46 9.94 -39.34
N LEU A 544 3.68 10.23 -39.80
CA LEU A 544 4.22 9.78 -41.07
C LEU A 544 5.21 8.64 -40.82
N LEU A 545 4.97 7.50 -41.43
CA LEU A 545 5.79 6.29 -41.30
C LEU A 545 6.55 6.06 -42.61
N TYR A 546 7.88 6.01 -42.53
CA TYR A 546 8.74 5.76 -43.68
C TYR A 546 9.50 4.45 -43.53
N VAL A 547 9.61 3.70 -44.62
CA VAL A 547 10.42 2.49 -44.73
C VAL A 547 11.67 2.80 -45.53
N ASN A 548 12.82 2.33 -45.06
CA ASN A 548 14.10 2.44 -45.77
C ASN A 548 14.95 1.19 -45.50
N PRO A 549 15.35 0.43 -46.53
CA PRO A 549 16.12 -0.80 -46.36
C PRO A 549 17.54 -0.59 -45.84
N THR A 550 18.08 0.63 -45.93
CA THR A 550 19.47 0.96 -45.52
C THR A 550 19.55 1.59 -44.13
N VAL A 551 18.41 1.96 -43.52
CA VAL A 551 18.34 2.53 -42.17
C VAL A 551 17.88 1.43 -41.20
N PRO A 552 18.58 1.23 -40.07
CA PRO A 552 18.16 0.23 -39.09
C PRO A 552 16.74 0.47 -38.62
N LYS A 553 15.95 -0.58 -38.53
CA LYS A 553 14.55 -0.52 -38.08
C LYS A 553 14.45 -0.01 -36.65
N ILE A 554 13.39 0.72 -36.37
CA ILE A 554 13.07 1.15 -35.01
C ILE A 554 12.40 -0.04 -34.29
N SER A 555 13.08 -0.68 -33.39
CA SER A 555 12.61 -1.88 -32.67
C SER A 555 11.35 -1.66 -31.82
N MET A 556 11.05 -0.40 -31.48
CA MET A 556 9.87 0.00 -30.72
C MET A 556 8.54 -0.24 -31.46
N TYR A 557 8.55 -0.33 -32.81
CA TYR A 557 7.35 -0.52 -33.62
C TYR A 557 7.34 -1.89 -34.27
N ALA A 558 6.18 -2.55 -34.30
CA ALA A 558 6.00 -3.90 -34.83
C ALA A 558 5.99 -3.96 -36.39
N SER A 559 6.78 -3.16 -37.08
CA SER A 559 6.87 -3.14 -38.55
C SER A 559 8.25 -2.74 -39.01
N ASP A 560 8.48 -2.83 -40.32
CA ASP A 560 9.75 -2.48 -41.00
C ASP A 560 10.03 -0.97 -41.07
N VAL A 561 9.53 -0.18 -40.13
CA VAL A 561 9.64 1.29 -40.10
C VAL A 561 11.06 1.72 -39.75
N GLY A 562 11.68 2.51 -40.63
CA GLY A 562 12.98 3.12 -40.39
C GLY A 562 12.91 4.56 -39.85
N PHE A 563 11.80 5.27 -40.12
CA PHE A 563 11.57 6.65 -39.64
C PHE A 563 10.14 6.83 -39.19
N VAL A 564 9.96 7.60 -38.12
CA VAL A 564 8.67 8.05 -37.64
C VAL A 564 8.71 9.56 -37.45
N ILE A 565 7.78 10.27 -38.07
CA ILE A 565 7.58 11.70 -37.85
C ILE A 565 6.22 11.90 -37.23
N LEU A 566 6.20 12.49 -36.05
CA LEU A 566 5.00 12.84 -35.31
C LEU A 566 4.83 14.36 -35.34
N GLU A 567 3.66 14.82 -35.72
CA GLU A 567 3.25 16.22 -35.72
C GLU A 567 2.06 16.38 -34.82
N MET A 568 2.19 17.18 -33.77
CA MET A 568 1.15 17.36 -32.73
C MET A 568 0.78 18.84 -32.62
N ALA A 569 -0.49 19.17 -32.87
CA ALA A 569 -1.01 20.50 -32.55
C ALA A 569 -1.10 20.70 -31.06
N ASP A 570 -0.29 21.56 -30.48
CA ASP A 570 -0.38 21.99 -29.11
C ASP A 570 -0.21 23.51 -28.98
N PRO A 571 -1.32 24.26 -28.95
CA PRO A 571 -1.27 25.74 -28.88
C PRO A 571 -0.74 26.26 -27.54
N LYS A 572 -0.49 25.40 -26.54
CA LYS A 572 0.08 25.77 -25.25
C LYS A 572 1.61 25.65 -25.19
N LEU A 573 2.23 25.03 -26.18
CA LEU A 573 3.65 24.75 -26.24
C LEU A 573 4.31 25.45 -27.48
N ASP A 574 4.16 26.77 -27.59
CA ASP A 574 4.86 27.56 -28.61
C ASP A 574 6.37 27.69 -28.37
N THR A 575 6.84 27.25 -27.22
CA THR A 575 8.25 27.31 -26.83
C THR A 575 8.73 25.98 -26.26
N PRO A 576 9.96 25.55 -26.62
CA PRO A 576 10.55 24.35 -26.04
C PRO A 576 10.66 24.49 -24.49
N PRO A 577 10.48 23.40 -23.76
CA PRO A 577 10.59 23.43 -22.29
C PRO A 577 11.96 23.94 -21.85
N THR A 578 11.97 24.73 -20.79
CA THR A 578 13.20 25.30 -20.22
C THR A 578 14.15 24.24 -19.67
N TYR A 579 13.58 23.10 -19.24
CA TYR A 579 14.33 21.95 -18.71
C TYR A 579 14.71 20.97 -19.82
N LEU A 580 15.98 20.62 -19.89
CA LEU A 580 16.52 19.65 -20.84
C LEU A 580 16.41 18.24 -20.25
N PRO A 581 15.71 17.29 -20.89
CA PRO A 581 15.67 15.92 -20.41
C PRO A 581 17.07 15.26 -20.44
N ASN A 582 17.32 14.31 -19.54
CA ASN A 582 18.59 13.60 -19.50
C ASN A 582 18.90 12.92 -20.85
N GLY A 583 20.13 13.08 -21.33
CA GLY A 583 20.58 12.52 -22.60
C GLY A 583 20.26 13.36 -23.84
N PHE A 584 19.49 14.46 -23.68
CA PHE A 584 19.22 15.38 -24.81
C PHE A 584 20.19 16.56 -24.84
N LYS A 585 20.50 17.03 -26.06
CA LYS A 585 21.28 18.24 -26.32
C LYS A 585 20.40 19.28 -26.98
N ARG A 586 20.64 20.57 -26.73
CA ARG A 586 19.97 21.65 -27.49
C ARG A 586 20.50 21.69 -28.93
N VAL A 587 19.58 21.78 -29.87
CA VAL A 587 19.86 21.90 -31.30
C VAL A 587 18.91 22.94 -31.91
N ASN A 588 19.32 23.57 -33.01
CA ASN A 588 18.44 24.45 -33.77
C ASN A 588 18.03 23.74 -35.05
N VAL A 589 16.72 23.78 -35.34
CA VAL A 589 16.14 23.31 -36.60
C VAL A 589 15.57 24.54 -37.30
N LYS A 590 16.11 24.90 -38.49
CA LYS A 590 15.85 26.21 -39.13
C LYS A 590 16.17 27.33 -38.11
N LEU A 591 15.19 28.17 -37.77
CA LEU A 591 15.30 29.25 -36.76
C LEU A 591 14.76 28.87 -35.38
N ASN A 592 14.26 27.66 -35.24
CA ASN A 592 13.55 27.21 -34.03
C ASN A 592 14.48 26.42 -33.09
N SER A 593 14.33 26.63 -31.78
CA SER A 593 15.04 25.84 -30.79
C SER A 593 14.40 24.47 -30.64
N GLY A 594 15.22 23.42 -30.55
CA GLY A 594 14.79 22.05 -30.34
C GLY A 594 15.73 21.27 -29.46
N PHE A 595 15.43 19.97 -29.28
CA PHE A 595 16.21 19.02 -28.52
C PHE A 595 16.52 17.78 -29.36
N ALA A 596 17.72 17.25 -29.25
CA ALA A 596 18.09 16.00 -29.91
C ALA A 596 18.80 15.05 -28.95
N ARG A 597 18.58 13.76 -29.17
CA ARG A 597 19.29 12.66 -28.54
C ARG A 597 19.87 11.75 -29.60
N GLU A 598 21.14 11.38 -29.44
CA GLU A 598 21.76 10.43 -30.33
C GLU A 598 21.22 9.01 -30.17
N PHE A 599 21.26 8.23 -31.23
CA PHE A 599 21.05 6.79 -31.17
C PHE A 599 22.13 6.17 -30.26
N SER A 600 21.72 5.47 -29.22
CA SER A 600 22.62 4.70 -28.38
C SER A 600 22.40 3.22 -28.69
N GLY A 601 23.35 2.61 -29.41
CA GLY A 601 23.44 1.15 -29.47
C GLY A 601 23.69 0.59 -28.09
N ALA A 602 23.04 -0.53 -27.80
CA ALA A 602 22.88 -1.23 -26.53
C ALA A 602 24.12 -1.23 -25.58
N GLU A 603 24.27 -0.21 -24.72
CA GLU A 603 25.16 -0.28 -23.55
C GLU A 603 24.43 -0.19 -22.19
N PHE A 604 23.18 0.25 -22.18
CA PHE A 604 22.36 0.27 -20.97
C PHE A 604 20.97 -0.30 -21.29
N ASP A 605 20.65 -1.46 -20.75
CA ASP A 605 19.32 -2.06 -20.70
C ASP A 605 18.79 -2.80 -21.94
N ASN A 606 19.66 -3.37 -22.79
CA ASN A 606 19.28 -4.27 -23.91
C ASN A 606 18.17 -3.75 -24.85
N ARG A 607 17.96 -2.44 -24.96
CA ARG A 607 17.01 -1.80 -25.87
C ARG A 607 17.72 -0.75 -26.70
N ASP A 608 17.66 -0.91 -28.02
CA ASP A 608 18.11 0.11 -28.96
C ASP A 608 17.16 1.31 -28.90
N GLU A 609 17.56 2.40 -28.24
CA GLU A 609 16.79 3.64 -28.24
C GLU A 609 17.09 4.41 -29.54
N PRO A 610 16.07 4.75 -30.36
CA PRO A 610 16.27 5.48 -31.60
C PRO A 610 16.80 6.89 -31.34
N GLY A 611 17.57 7.41 -32.26
CA GLY A 611 17.89 8.83 -32.32
C GLY A 611 16.60 9.64 -32.40
N GLN A 612 16.54 10.74 -31.66
CA GLN A 612 15.33 11.56 -31.54
C GLN A 612 15.66 13.03 -31.72
N LEU A 613 14.88 13.73 -32.54
CA LEU A 613 14.91 15.16 -32.69
C LEU A 613 13.52 15.73 -32.47
N GLN A 614 13.40 16.75 -31.63
CA GLN A 614 12.16 17.46 -31.36
C GLN A 614 12.33 18.96 -31.58
N TRP A 615 11.34 19.62 -32.21
CA TRP A 615 11.29 21.07 -32.35
C TRP A 615 9.84 21.56 -32.39
N TRP A 616 9.67 22.87 -32.27
CA TRP A 616 8.37 23.54 -32.26
C TRP A 616 8.36 24.60 -33.35
N GLU A 617 7.35 24.60 -34.21
CA GLU A 617 7.20 25.55 -35.32
C GLU A 617 5.71 25.81 -35.56
N GLY A 618 5.26 27.07 -35.52
CA GLY A 618 3.89 27.46 -35.88
C GLY A 618 2.78 26.80 -35.02
N GLY A 619 3.02 26.56 -33.71
CA GLY A 619 2.04 25.91 -32.83
C GLY A 619 1.96 24.40 -33.01
N VAL A 620 2.91 23.80 -33.73
CA VAL A 620 3.04 22.35 -33.91
C VAL A 620 4.33 21.86 -33.27
N HIS A 621 4.23 20.78 -32.50
CA HIS A 621 5.37 20.06 -31.94
C HIS A 621 5.71 18.89 -32.86
N PHE A 622 6.90 18.89 -33.40
CA PHE A 622 7.45 17.87 -34.29
C PHE A 622 8.37 16.93 -33.51
N VAL A 623 8.26 15.64 -33.75
CA VAL A 623 9.18 14.61 -33.24
C VAL A 623 9.61 13.70 -34.39
N LEU A 624 10.90 13.66 -34.66
CA LEU A 624 11.51 12.76 -35.64
C LEU A 624 12.29 11.67 -34.92
N LEU A 625 11.98 10.42 -35.22
CA LEU A 625 12.63 9.23 -34.68
C LEU A 625 13.28 8.45 -35.81
N ALA A 626 14.56 8.14 -35.69
CA ALA A 626 15.26 7.19 -36.55
C ALA A 626 16.59 6.76 -35.94
N ASN A 627 17.10 5.61 -36.37
CA ASN A 627 18.42 5.13 -35.96
C ASN A 627 19.53 5.77 -36.79
N LEU A 628 19.63 7.10 -36.71
CA LEU A 628 20.57 7.94 -37.45
C LEU A 628 21.26 8.96 -36.53
N PRO A 629 22.46 9.46 -36.91
CA PRO A 629 23.11 10.57 -36.21
C PRO A 629 22.28 11.85 -36.22
N ILE A 630 22.40 12.66 -35.17
CA ILE A 630 21.63 13.91 -34.96
C ILE A 630 21.75 14.85 -36.19
N GLU A 631 22.91 14.95 -36.80
CA GLU A 631 23.12 15.84 -37.95
C GLU A 631 22.27 15.44 -39.18
N GLN A 632 22.09 14.14 -39.38
CA GLN A 632 21.20 13.65 -40.44
C GLN A 632 19.72 13.86 -40.09
N LEU A 633 19.35 13.66 -38.84
CA LEU A 633 17.99 13.98 -38.35
C LEU A 633 17.69 15.47 -38.55
N ARG A 634 18.68 16.34 -38.27
CA ARG A 634 18.54 17.78 -38.47
C ARG A 634 18.35 18.15 -39.94
N GLN A 635 19.11 17.57 -40.86
CA GLN A 635 18.97 17.81 -42.31
C GLN A 635 17.59 17.39 -42.82
N ILE A 636 17.03 16.28 -42.32
CA ILE A 636 15.67 15.85 -42.65
C ILE A 636 14.67 16.89 -42.13
N ALA A 637 14.77 17.29 -40.85
CA ALA A 637 13.87 18.24 -40.23
C ALA A 637 13.93 19.64 -40.90
N GLU A 638 15.12 20.12 -41.28
CA GLU A 638 15.28 21.39 -42.00
C GLU A 638 14.68 21.38 -43.41
N SER A 639 14.43 20.20 -43.97
CA SER A 639 13.83 20.01 -45.29
C SER A 639 12.31 19.87 -45.29
N MET A 640 11.65 20.04 -44.14
CA MET A 640 10.19 19.93 -44.01
C MET A 640 9.48 20.98 -44.86
N GLU A 641 8.49 20.55 -45.62
CA GLU A 641 7.62 21.37 -46.49
C GLU A 641 6.16 20.91 -46.37
N PRO A 642 5.19 21.81 -46.63
CA PRO A 642 3.76 21.45 -46.57
C PRO A 642 3.40 20.31 -47.51
N ILE A 643 2.56 19.39 -47.07
CA ILE A 643 2.00 18.30 -47.88
C ILE A 643 0.98 18.84 -48.87
#